data_95e4eac4b8dd2398a2e3cdb10267653e
#
_entry.id   95e4eac4b8dd2398a2e3cdb10267653e
#
_cell.length_a   1.000
_cell.length_b   1.000
_cell.length_c   1.000
_cell.angle_alpha   90.00
_cell.angle_beta   90.00
_cell.angle_gamma   90.00
#
_symmetry.space_group_name_H-M   'P 1'
#
loop_
_entity.id
_entity.type
_entity.pdbx_description
1 polymer ?
#
loop_
_entity_poly.entity_id
_entity_poly.type
_entity_poly.pdbx_seq_one_letter_code
_entity_poly.pdbx_strand_id
1 'polypeptide(L)'
;MPAVHLEIDGQAIEVPANSSIIEAADRLGIYVPHFCYHRKLSVAANCRMCLVQVEKAPKPLPACATPVTEGMKVYTHSAAAVQAQKGVMEFLLINHPLDCPICDQGGECQLQDLAVGYGGSASRYHEAKRVVVSKDLGPLVAAEEMTRCIQCTRCVRFGQEIAGVMELGLIGRSEHAEIAAFVGQAVDSELSGNMIDVCPVGALTSKPFRFKARGWELSGRRSVSPHCGLGSNLIVQVMHNRVLRTLPLENEQINECWLSDKDRFSYEGLNSAQRLTMPMIRRDGKWEEVDWPLALEHVARGLKAVRDKHGAQAIGTLATAHSTLEELYLLGKLTRALGSGNVDFRLRQSDFALDSKLAGAPWLGFGITDMGQLDGVLVVGSQLRKNHPLLAQRLRQAARKGARISVLHALDDAQLIKLQHRLIVPPAHMPDALAQVLKAVCEIKSEALPPDLGRAFSRVQVSPQARGIAESLTGGRAPAVLLGNLAQHHPQASVLHRLGFAVAQACGAKFGFLGEAANSVGGYVAGAVPFPVPTGLNAAQMLAHPLHAYLLLNAEMELDAHDPYRAIAAMRGASFVVALSAFRHRAIEYAHALLPIAPFTETAGSFINTEGRLQTFNGVVPPLGETRPGWKVLRVLGNLVGAPGFDFASAEEIRAELLGGGDIAARLSNQLRDSGPLAALALPAAGVQRIADVPIHFADALVRRAESLQRTADAAAPVASMSHALLSRLGLREGERVRITQGGGEAVLEVRRDDRVPADCVRVPAGHTSTAGLGAMFGEAQLAHEPAEQEVSA
;
A
#
# COMPACT_ATOMS: atom_id res chain seq x y z
N MET A 1 -21.20 -14.09 -25.72
CA MET A 1 -20.63 -15.39 -26.13
C MET A 1 -21.80 -16.37 -26.20
N PRO A 2 -21.79 -17.37 -27.08
CA PRO A 2 -22.86 -18.37 -27.09
C PRO A 2 -22.93 -19.08 -25.73
N ALA A 3 -24.12 -19.32 -25.25
CA ALA A 3 -24.37 -20.07 -24.04
C ALA A 3 -24.38 -21.56 -24.38
N VAL A 4 -24.01 -22.42 -23.42
CA VAL A 4 -23.98 -23.88 -23.54
C VAL A 4 -24.77 -24.47 -22.38
N HIS A 5 -25.66 -25.42 -22.69
CA HIS A 5 -26.45 -26.14 -21.71
C HIS A 5 -25.78 -27.47 -21.37
N LEU A 6 -25.65 -27.76 -20.09
CA LEU A 6 -25.10 -29.02 -19.62
C LEU A 6 -25.81 -29.45 -18.33
N GLU A 7 -25.55 -30.69 -17.91
CA GLU A 7 -26.10 -31.29 -16.68
C GLU A 7 -24.92 -31.75 -15.80
N ILE A 8 -24.92 -31.37 -14.51
CA ILE A 8 -23.94 -31.84 -13.53
C ILE A 8 -24.71 -32.47 -12.37
N ASP A 9 -24.49 -33.76 -12.12
CA ASP A 9 -25.17 -34.59 -11.08
C ASP A 9 -26.71 -34.44 -11.12
N GLY A 10 -27.28 -34.38 -12.32
CA GLY A 10 -28.73 -34.27 -12.54
C GLY A 10 -29.26 -32.82 -12.51
N GLN A 11 -28.40 -31.81 -12.29
CA GLN A 11 -28.77 -30.39 -12.28
C GLN A 11 -28.39 -29.73 -13.60
N ALA A 12 -29.39 -29.20 -14.32
CA ALA A 12 -29.16 -28.45 -15.56
C ALA A 12 -28.63 -27.06 -15.28
N ILE A 13 -27.68 -26.60 -16.09
CA ILE A 13 -27.09 -25.24 -16.01
C ILE A 13 -26.75 -24.73 -17.41
N GLU A 14 -26.87 -23.41 -17.57
CA GLU A 14 -26.43 -22.67 -18.74
C GLU A 14 -25.20 -21.83 -18.37
N VAL A 15 -24.10 -21.96 -19.13
CA VAL A 15 -22.85 -21.23 -18.93
C VAL A 15 -22.24 -20.79 -20.26
N PRO A 16 -21.32 -19.78 -20.29
CA PRO A 16 -20.58 -19.44 -21.49
C PRO A 16 -19.77 -20.63 -22.05
N ALA A 17 -19.73 -20.76 -23.36
CA ALA A 17 -19.12 -21.90 -24.07
C ALA A 17 -17.64 -22.16 -23.78
N ASN A 18 -16.91 -21.16 -23.26
CA ASN A 18 -15.50 -21.27 -22.87
C ASN A 18 -15.30 -21.60 -21.38
N SER A 19 -16.36 -21.82 -20.63
CA SER A 19 -16.28 -22.24 -19.22
C SER A 19 -15.72 -23.67 -19.11
N SER A 20 -15.00 -23.94 -18.02
CA SER A 20 -14.61 -25.31 -17.65
C SER A 20 -15.70 -26.01 -16.83
N ILE A 21 -15.64 -27.32 -16.74
CA ILE A 21 -16.59 -28.11 -15.92
C ILE A 21 -16.55 -27.65 -14.45
N ILE A 22 -15.37 -27.35 -13.90
CA ILE A 22 -15.26 -26.89 -12.49
C ILE A 22 -15.95 -25.55 -12.29
N GLU A 23 -15.83 -24.61 -13.24
CA GLU A 23 -16.51 -23.31 -13.16
C GLU A 23 -18.03 -23.44 -13.25
N ALA A 24 -18.53 -24.41 -14.04
CA ALA A 24 -19.96 -24.72 -14.12
C ALA A 24 -20.45 -25.37 -12.81
N ALA A 25 -19.67 -26.28 -12.22
CA ALA A 25 -19.97 -26.91 -10.94
C ALA A 25 -20.00 -25.87 -9.79
N ASP A 26 -19.03 -24.98 -9.74
CA ASP A 26 -18.96 -23.90 -8.74
C ASP A 26 -20.22 -23.01 -8.75
N ARG A 27 -20.76 -22.70 -9.95
CA ARG A 27 -22.01 -21.93 -10.08
C ARG A 27 -23.25 -22.66 -9.57
N LEU A 28 -23.23 -24.00 -9.57
CA LEU A 28 -24.28 -24.83 -8.97
C LEU A 28 -24.06 -25.07 -7.47
N GLY A 29 -22.94 -24.61 -6.90
CA GLY A 29 -22.55 -24.93 -5.53
C GLY A 29 -22.06 -26.37 -5.35
N ILE A 30 -21.73 -27.08 -6.44
CA ILE A 30 -21.21 -28.45 -6.43
C ILE A 30 -19.68 -28.37 -6.28
N TYR A 31 -19.15 -28.81 -5.16
CA TYR A 31 -17.72 -28.85 -4.91
C TYR A 31 -17.04 -29.99 -5.64
N VAL A 32 -16.06 -29.68 -6.50
CA VAL A 32 -15.17 -30.64 -7.13
C VAL A 32 -13.79 -30.57 -6.45
N PRO A 33 -13.29 -31.68 -5.83
CA PRO A 33 -12.02 -31.64 -5.12
C PRO A 33 -10.85 -31.28 -6.05
N HIS A 34 -9.97 -30.40 -5.63
CA HIS A 34 -8.84 -29.95 -6.44
C HIS A 34 -7.71 -29.36 -5.60
N PHE A 35 -6.46 -29.32 -6.14
CA PHE A 35 -5.32 -28.64 -5.53
C PHE A 35 -4.67 -27.61 -6.46
N CYS A 36 -4.34 -27.98 -7.71
CA CYS A 36 -3.61 -27.06 -8.58
C CYS A 36 -4.49 -25.94 -9.15
N TYR A 37 -5.80 -26.16 -9.26
CA TYR A 37 -6.72 -25.11 -9.72
C TYR A 37 -6.89 -24.01 -8.69
N HIS A 38 -6.90 -22.77 -9.17
CA HIS A 38 -7.26 -21.59 -8.39
C HIS A 38 -7.91 -20.59 -9.36
N ARG A 39 -9.08 -20.06 -9.01
CA ARG A 39 -9.91 -19.21 -9.89
C ARG A 39 -9.21 -17.97 -10.46
N LYS A 40 -8.17 -17.47 -9.79
CA LYS A 40 -7.39 -16.29 -10.21
C LYS A 40 -6.09 -16.65 -10.93
N LEU A 41 -5.78 -17.93 -11.14
CA LEU A 41 -4.55 -18.39 -11.77
C LEU A 41 -4.88 -19.24 -13.02
N SER A 42 -3.96 -19.28 -13.97
CA SER A 42 -4.08 -20.15 -15.14
C SER A 42 -4.20 -21.61 -14.74
N VAL A 43 -4.83 -22.43 -15.58
CA VAL A 43 -5.08 -23.85 -15.33
C VAL A 43 -3.80 -24.65 -15.60
N ALA A 44 -3.28 -25.33 -14.55
CA ALA A 44 -2.13 -26.23 -14.68
C ALA A 44 -2.50 -27.68 -15.00
N ALA A 45 -3.66 -28.15 -14.53
CA ALA A 45 -4.20 -29.51 -14.70
C ALA A 45 -3.22 -30.63 -14.29
N ASN A 46 -2.28 -30.38 -13.37
CA ASN A 46 -1.20 -31.31 -13.00
C ASN A 46 -1.53 -32.23 -11.81
N CYS A 47 -2.34 -31.79 -10.82
CA CYS A 47 -2.66 -32.58 -9.63
C CYS A 47 -3.66 -33.72 -9.90
N ARG A 48 -4.51 -33.60 -10.91
CA ARG A 48 -5.54 -34.57 -11.29
C ARG A 48 -6.60 -34.88 -10.23
N MET A 49 -6.66 -34.15 -9.14
CA MET A 49 -7.65 -34.41 -8.07
C MET A 49 -9.09 -34.13 -8.53
N CYS A 50 -9.30 -33.25 -9.50
CA CYS A 50 -10.61 -32.87 -10.03
C CYS A 50 -11.15 -33.79 -11.12
N LEU A 51 -10.78 -35.06 -11.12
CA LEU A 51 -11.31 -36.04 -12.07
C LEU A 51 -12.79 -36.30 -11.84
N VAL A 52 -13.60 -36.14 -12.89
CA VAL A 52 -15.05 -36.41 -12.92
C VAL A 52 -15.40 -37.32 -14.10
N GLN A 53 -16.51 -38.05 -14.02
CA GLN A 53 -17.01 -38.85 -15.14
C GLN A 53 -17.83 -37.94 -16.05
N VAL A 54 -17.53 -37.98 -17.35
CA VAL A 54 -18.36 -37.38 -18.39
C VAL A 54 -19.00 -38.48 -19.20
N GLU A 55 -20.30 -38.37 -19.49
CA GLU A 55 -21.03 -39.38 -20.27
C GLU A 55 -20.34 -39.59 -21.63
N LYS A 56 -20.22 -40.84 -22.05
CA LYS A 56 -19.55 -41.26 -23.30
C LYS A 56 -18.03 -41.03 -23.34
N ALA A 57 -17.40 -40.46 -22.31
CA ALA A 57 -15.97 -40.41 -22.21
C ALA A 57 -15.38 -41.74 -21.74
N PRO A 58 -14.27 -42.25 -22.37
CA PRO A 58 -13.74 -43.57 -22.03
C PRO A 58 -13.03 -43.65 -20.69
N LYS A 59 -12.71 -42.46 -20.10
CA LYS A 59 -12.02 -42.29 -18.80
C LYS A 59 -12.44 -41.00 -18.12
N PRO A 60 -12.29 -40.89 -16.79
CA PRO A 60 -12.53 -39.63 -16.07
C PRO A 60 -11.69 -38.49 -16.62
N LEU A 61 -12.28 -37.29 -16.71
CA LEU A 61 -11.66 -36.06 -17.24
C LEU A 61 -11.40 -35.05 -16.13
N PRO A 62 -10.34 -34.22 -16.23
CA PRO A 62 -10.04 -33.19 -15.24
C PRO A 62 -11.00 -32.02 -15.40
N ALA A 63 -11.87 -31.79 -14.44
CA ALA A 63 -12.92 -30.76 -14.48
C ALA A 63 -12.34 -29.34 -14.67
N CYS A 64 -11.16 -29.06 -14.13
CA CYS A 64 -10.52 -27.75 -14.24
C CYS A 64 -10.01 -27.40 -15.64
N ALA A 65 -9.76 -28.41 -16.50
CA ALA A 65 -9.17 -28.24 -17.82
C ALA A 65 -10.06 -28.71 -18.97
N THR A 66 -11.22 -29.24 -18.66
CA THR A 66 -12.17 -29.73 -19.69
C THR A 66 -13.21 -28.63 -19.94
N PRO A 67 -13.24 -28.05 -21.15
CA PRO A 67 -14.27 -27.09 -21.51
C PRO A 67 -15.64 -27.78 -21.63
N VAL A 68 -16.69 -27.03 -21.29
CA VAL A 68 -18.07 -27.52 -21.42
C VAL A 68 -18.52 -27.58 -22.90
N THR A 69 -19.40 -28.52 -23.21
CA THR A 69 -20.03 -28.68 -24.53
C THR A 69 -21.53 -28.85 -24.41
N GLU A 70 -22.27 -28.53 -25.46
CA GLU A 70 -23.75 -28.63 -25.47
C GLU A 70 -24.21 -30.05 -25.19
N GLY A 71 -25.17 -30.19 -24.28
CA GLY A 71 -25.74 -31.48 -23.87
C GLY A 71 -24.79 -32.36 -23.04
N MET A 72 -23.66 -31.86 -22.58
CA MET A 72 -22.73 -32.62 -21.74
C MET A 72 -23.36 -33.02 -20.42
N LYS A 73 -23.17 -34.30 -20.03
CA LYS A 73 -23.57 -34.80 -18.71
C LYS A 73 -22.36 -35.22 -17.89
N VAL A 74 -22.27 -34.66 -16.70
CA VAL A 74 -21.11 -34.79 -15.80
C VAL A 74 -21.57 -35.40 -14.47
N TYR A 75 -20.81 -36.37 -13.96
CA TYR A 75 -21.06 -37.03 -12.68
C TYR A 75 -19.83 -36.88 -11.79
N THR A 76 -19.96 -36.12 -10.69
CA THR A 76 -18.86 -35.85 -9.78
C THR A 76 -18.65 -36.92 -8.73
N HIS A 77 -19.71 -37.69 -8.42
CA HIS A 77 -19.73 -38.73 -7.39
C HIS A 77 -19.99 -40.15 -7.97
N SER A 78 -19.80 -40.39 -9.27
CA SER A 78 -19.88 -41.72 -9.83
C SER A 78 -18.80 -42.66 -9.26
N ALA A 79 -19.00 -43.95 -9.35
CA ALA A 79 -18.03 -44.97 -8.92
C ALA A 79 -16.65 -44.75 -9.57
N ALA A 80 -16.63 -44.39 -10.87
CA ALA A 80 -15.42 -44.11 -11.61
C ALA A 80 -14.70 -42.82 -11.13
N ALA A 81 -15.45 -41.74 -10.84
CA ALA A 81 -14.91 -40.49 -10.30
C ALA A 81 -14.34 -40.71 -8.89
N VAL A 82 -15.10 -41.37 -8.00
CA VAL A 82 -14.67 -41.66 -6.62
C VAL A 82 -13.40 -42.52 -6.60
N GLN A 83 -13.34 -43.56 -7.43
CA GLN A 83 -12.16 -44.43 -7.51
C GLN A 83 -10.94 -43.66 -8.03
N ALA A 84 -11.10 -42.78 -9.03
CA ALA A 84 -10.04 -41.95 -9.57
C ALA A 84 -9.52 -40.95 -8.52
N GLN A 85 -10.42 -40.28 -7.79
CA GLN A 85 -10.06 -39.33 -6.72
C GLN A 85 -9.32 -40.03 -5.57
N LYS A 86 -9.76 -41.22 -5.13
CA LYS A 86 -9.04 -42.04 -4.13
C LYS A 86 -7.64 -42.40 -4.58
N GLY A 87 -7.48 -42.85 -5.83
CA GLY A 87 -6.18 -43.20 -6.39
C GLY A 87 -5.24 -42.00 -6.47
N VAL A 88 -5.75 -40.83 -6.86
CA VAL A 88 -4.95 -39.56 -6.88
C VAL A 88 -4.57 -39.14 -5.48
N MET A 89 -5.47 -39.22 -4.51
CA MET A 89 -5.17 -38.88 -3.12
C MET A 89 -4.07 -39.79 -2.55
N GLU A 90 -4.16 -41.10 -2.77
CA GLU A 90 -3.11 -42.06 -2.37
C GLU A 90 -1.75 -41.66 -2.99
N PHE A 91 -1.74 -41.32 -4.29
CA PHE A 91 -0.52 -40.90 -5.00
C PHE A 91 0.08 -39.62 -4.42
N LEU A 92 -0.73 -38.61 -4.08
CA LEU A 92 -0.25 -37.36 -3.46
C LEU A 92 0.31 -37.58 -2.05
N LEU A 93 -0.15 -38.60 -1.32
CA LEU A 93 0.30 -38.92 0.02
C LEU A 93 1.54 -39.82 0.07
N ILE A 94 1.96 -40.45 -1.03
CA ILE A 94 3.12 -41.36 -1.10
C ILE A 94 4.37 -40.73 -0.45
N ASN A 95 4.77 -39.54 -0.88
CA ASN A 95 5.94 -38.84 -0.38
C ASN A 95 5.61 -37.74 0.66
N HIS A 96 4.32 -37.52 0.99
CA HIS A 96 3.95 -36.53 1.98
C HIS A 96 4.36 -37.00 3.40
N PRO A 97 5.12 -36.17 4.19
CA PRO A 97 5.59 -36.57 5.50
C PRO A 97 4.45 -36.61 6.52
N LEU A 98 4.61 -37.37 7.58
CA LEU A 98 3.64 -37.48 8.69
C LEU A 98 3.82 -36.34 9.71
N ASP A 99 3.87 -35.10 9.23
CA ASP A 99 4.22 -33.90 9.98
C ASP A 99 3.02 -33.12 10.52
N CYS A 100 1.77 -33.59 10.36
CA CYS A 100 0.59 -32.82 10.77
C CYS A 100 0.67 -32.25 12.19
N PRO A 101 1.18 -32.98 13.21
CA PRO A 101 1.29 -32.46 14.56
C PRO A 101 2.24 -31.26 14.71
N ILE A 102 3.23 -31.14 13.85
CA ILE A 102 4.24 -30.05 13.86
C ILE A 102 4.11 -29.10 12.66
N CYS A 103 3.16 -29.31 11.78
CA CYS A 103 2.92 -28.51 10.59
C CYS A 103 2.00 -27.33 10.91
N ASP A 104 2.41 -26.09 10.63
CA ASP A 104 1.60 -24.89 10.86
C ASP A 104 0.28 -24.89 10.07
N GLN A 105 0.21 -25.61 8.95
CA GLN A 105 -1.03 -25.79 8.19
C GLN A 105 -2.00 -26.77 8.83
N GLY A 106 -1.58 -27.52 9.86
CA GLY A 106 -2.43 -28.52 10.53
C GLY A 106 -3.71 -27.92 11.10
N GLY A 107 -4.87 -28.49 10.70
CA GLY A 107 -6.20 -28.00 11.07
C GLY A 107 -6.84 -26.96 10.12
N GLU A 108 -6.05 -26.43 9.16
CA GLU A 108 -6.54 -25.55 8.08
C GLU A 108 -5.93 -25.98 6.73
N CYS A 109 -5.62 -27.26 6.59
CA CYS A 109 -4.89 -27.84 5.45
C CYS A 109 -5.84 -28.48 4.44
N GLN A 110 -5.87 -27.94 3.22
CA GLN A 110 -6.69 -28.48 2.13
C GLN A 110 -6.35 -29.95 1.84
N LEU A 111 -5.08 -30.37 1.97
CA LEU A 111 -4.70 -31.76 1.79
C LEU A 111 -5.28 -32.68 2.87
N GLN A 112 -5.28 -32.25 4.15
CA GLN A 112 -5.92 -33.01 5.24
C GLN A 112 -7.42 -33.20 4.99
N ASP A 113 -8.12 -32.11 4.69
CA ASP A 113 -9.56 -32.14 4.49
C ASP A 113 -9.95 -33.04 3.32
N LEU A 114 -9.23 -32.96 2.20
CA LEU A 114 -9.47 -33.79 1.05
C LEU A 114 -9.01 -35.25 1.26
N ALA A 115 -7.99 -35.51 2.07
CA ALA A 115 -7.59 -36.87 2.43
C ALA A 115 -8.67 -37.59 3.25
N VAL A 116 -9.31 -36.87 4.19
CA VAL A 116 -10.42 -37.40 4.98
C VAL A 116 -11.68 -37.60 4.12
N GLY A 117 -12.04 -36.61 3.29
CA GLY A 117 -13.28 -36.66 2.50
C GLY A 117 -13.23 -37.55 1.25
N TYR A 118 -12.07 -37.68 0.61
CA TYR A 118 -11.92 -38.33 -0.70
C TYR A 118 -10.82 -39.39 -0.73
N GLY A 119 -10.09 -39.61 0.37
CA GLY A 119 -9.03 -40.61 0.44
C GLY A 119 -9.51 -42.03 0.84
N GLY A 120 -8.53 -42.92 1.06
CA GLY A 120 -8.70 -44.25 1.64
C GLY A 120 -8.16 -44.26 3.07
N SER A 121 -8.48 -45.35 3.81
CA SER A 121 -8.04 -45.57 5.20
C SER A 121 -6.65 -46.22 5.31
N ALA A 122 -6.06 -46.72 4.22
CA ALA A 122 -4.77 -47.41 4.22
C ALA A 122 -3.93 -47.03 3.00
N SER A 123 -2.61 -47.06 3.18
CA SER A 123 -1.62 -46.89 2.12
C SER A 123 -1.03 -48.24 1.71
N ARG A 124 -0.79 -48.43 0.42
CA ARG A 124 -0.08 -49.59 -0.15
C ARG A 124 1.42 -49.30 -0.35
N TYR A 125 1.88 -48.11 0.00
CA TYR A 125 3.26 -47.67 -0.19
C TYR A 125 4.12 -48.08 1.01
N HIS A 126 5.21 -48.79 0.75
CA HIS A 126 6.10 -49.35 1.77
C HIS A 126 7.55 -48.89 1.61
N GLU A 127 7.83 -48.04 0.60
CA GLU A 127 9.18 -47.48 0.38
C GLU A 127 9.47 -46.25 1.26
N ALA A 128 10.73 -45.89 1.36
CA ALA A 128 11.13 -44.67 2.07
C ALA A 128 10.57 -43.42 1.38
N LYS A 129 9.98 -42.52 2.16
CA LYS A 129 9.50 -41.23 1.64
C LYS A 129 10.67 -40.34 1.24
N ARG A 130 10.50 -39.63 0.13
CA ARG A 130 11.46 -38.63 -0.35
C ARG A 130 11.63 -37.51 0.66
N VAL A 131 12.87 -36.97 0.79
CA VAL A 131 13.20 -35.76 1.55
C VAL A 131 13.65 -34.67 0.59
N VAL A 132 13.12 -33.46 0.76
CA VAL A 132 13.51 -32.27 0.01
C VAL A 132 14.23 -31.32 0.97
N VAL A 133 15.42 -30.83 0.54
CA VAL A 133 16.23 -29.93 1.36
C VAL A 133 15.50 -28.61 1.61
N SER A 134 15.65 -28.06 2.83
CA SER A 134 15.12 -26.77 3.20
C SER A 134 15.63 -25.65 2.30
N LYS A 135 14.82 -24.62 2.12
CA LYS A 135 15.14 -23.45 1.29
C LYS A 135 14.91 -22.17 2.09
N ASP A 136 15.79 -21.21 1.94
CA ASP A 136 15.58 -19.87 2.49
C ASP A 136 14.92 -18.99 1.42
N LEU A 137 13.74 -18.47 1.74
CA LEU A 137 12.98 -17.55 0.89
C LEU A 137 12.91 -16.14 1.50
N GLY A 138 13.75 -15.83 2.47
CA GLY A 138 13.78 -14.53 3.14
C GLY A 138 13.00 -14.51 4.47
N PRO A 139 12.70 -13.31 5.00
CA PRO A 139 12.16 -13.16 6.35
C PRO A 139 10.65 -13.41 6.48
N LEU A 140 9.90 -13.43 5.38
CA LEU A 140 8.45 -13.45 5.39
C LEU A 140 7.85 -14.85 5.17
N VAL A 141 8.41 -15.63 4.26
CA VAL A 141 7.90 -16.93 3.84
C VAL A 141 8.86 -18.03 4.27
N ALA A 142 8.34 -18.98 5.06
CA ALA A 142 9.09 -20.17 5.47
C ALA A 142 8.95 -21.26 4.39
N ALA A 143 10.07 -21.88 4.00
CA ALA A 143 10.17 -23.01 3.06
C ALA A 143 11.15 -24.08 3.56
N GLU A 144 11.21 -24.25 4.88
CA GLU A 144 12.10 -25.22 5.52
C GLU A 144 11.63 -26.66 5.29
N GLU A 145 10.31 -26.91 5.25
CA GLU A 145 9.76 -28.27 5.11
C GLU A 145 9.19 -28.49 3.69
N MET A 146 10.00 -28.30 2.67
CA MET A 146 9.59 -28.46 1.28
C MET A 146 9.23 -29.91 0.88
N THR A 147 9.53 -30.89 1.70
CA THR A 147 9.03 -32.26 1.55
C THR A 147 7.49 -32.33 1.56
N ARG A 148 6.82 -31.38 2.22
CA ARG A 148 5.35 -31.26 2.24
C ARG A 148 4.75 -30.80 0.91
N CYS A 149 5.58 -30.30 -0.01
CA CYS A 149 5.13 -29.76 -1.30
C CYS A 149 4.55 -30.87 -2.19
N ILE A 150 3.31 -30.64 -2.72
CA ILE A 150 2.63 -31.51 -3.67
C ILE A 150 2.79 -31.08 -5.13
N GLN A 151 3.75 -30.24 -5.44
CA GLN A 151 4.12 -29.72 -6.78
C GLN A 151 2.93 -29.14 -7.58
N CYS A 152 1.96 -28.55 -6.90
CA CYS A 152 0.76 -27.97 -7.53
C CYS A 152 1.01 -26.72 -8.38
N THR A 153 2.18 -26.11 -8.26
CA THR A 153 2.66 -24.91 -8.98
C THR A 153 1.84 -23.63 -8.77
N ARG A 154 0.93 -23.58 -7.77
CA ARG A 154 0.16 -22.36 -7.48
C ARG A 154 1.08 -21.16 -7.15
N CYS A 155 2.13 -21.35 -6.34
CA CYS A 155 3.10 -20.31 -5.98
C CYS A 155 3.89 -19.79 -7.18
N VAL A 156 4.31 -20.67 -8.11
CA VAL A 156 5.01 -20.28 -9.35
C VAL A 156 4.11 -19.42 -10.22
N ARG A 157 2.87 -19.90 -10.48
CA ARG A 157 1.89 -19.18 -11.30
C ARG A 157 1.47 -17.86 -10.65
N PHE A 158 1.33 -17.82 -9.32
CA PHE A 158 1.10 -16.58 -8.59
C PHE A 158 2.21 -15.56 -8.85
N GLY A 159 3.48 -15.97 -8.71
CA GLY A 159 4.62 -15.10 -9.02
C GLY A 159 4.55 -14.53 -10.42
N GLN A 160 4.40 -15.39 -11.43
CA GLN A 160 4.35 -14.99 -12.84
C GLN A 160 3.13 -14.14 -13.22
N GLU A 161 1.96 -14.48 -12.70
CA GLU A 161 0.70 -13.92 -13.19
C GLU A 161 0.21 -12.74 -12.36
N ILE A 162 0.36 -12.81 -11.04
CA ILE A 162 -0.15 -11.82 -10.09
C ILE A 162 0.97 -10.88 -9.64
N ALA A 163 2.08 -11.41 -9.12
CA ALA A 163 3.21 -10.59 -8.69
C ALA A 163 4.02 -10.00 -9.87
N GLY A 164 3.99 -10.67 -11.04
CA GLY A 164 4.68 -10.23 -12.26
C GLY A 164 6.16 -10.55 -12.30
N VAL A 165 6.63 -11.42 -11.40
CA VAL A 165 8.02 -11.84 -11.31
C VAL A 165 8.11 -13.36 -11.05
N MET A 166 9.04 -14.03 -11.70
CA MET A 166 9.25 -15.46 -11.52
C MET A 166 10.40 -15.70 -10.54
N GLU A 167 10.13 -15.51 -9.24
CA GLU A 167 11.10 -15.79 -8.17
C GLU A 167 11.17 -17.26 -7.82
N LEU A 168 10.04 -17.98 -7.99
CA LEU A 168 9.97 -19.43 -7.80
C LEU A 168 9.77 -20.14 -9.14
N GLY A 169 10.42 -21.30 -9.29
CA GLY A 169 10.27 -22.18 -10.44
C GLY A 169 10.08 -23.64 -10.03
N LEU A 170 9.61 -24.47 -10.96
CA LEU A 170 9.60 -25.91 -10.83
C LEU A 170 10.85 -26.46 -11.55
N ILE A 171 11.74 -27.09 -10.80
CA ILE A 171 12.93 -27.76 -11.33
C ILE A 171 12.78 -29.27 -11.24
N GLY A 172 13.58 -30.01 -12.03
CA GLY A 172 13.49 -31.47 -12.10
C GLY A 172 12.21 -31.96 -12.80
N ARG A 173 11.99 -33.26 -12.74
CA ARG A 173 10.82 -33.92 -13.32
C ARG A 173 10.42 -35.18 -12.53
N SER A 174 9.18 -35.64 -12.74
CA SER A 174 8.62 -36.80 -12.07
C SER A 174 8.74 -36.65 -10.54
N GLU A 175 9.15 -37.69 -9.83
CA GLU A 175 9.34 -37.68 -8.38
C GLU A 175 10.43 -36.73 -7.88
N HIS A 176 11.37 -36.34 -8.75
CA HIS A 176 12.42 -35.39 -8.44
C HIS A 176 12.04 -33.94 -8.72
N ALA A 177 10.80 -33.68 -9.10
CA ALA A 177 10.32 -32.31 -9.29
C ALA A 177 10.22 -31.58 -7.95
N GLU A 178 10.73 -30.34 -7.88
CA GLU A 178 10.68 -29.51 -6.68
C GLU A 178 10.51 -28.04 -7.01
N ILE A 179 9.88 -27.29 -6.10
CA ILE A 179 9.80 -25.83 -6.15
C ILE A 179 11.05 -25.27 -5.53
N ALA A 180 11.74 -24.40 -6.26
CA ALA A 180 12.93 -23.71 -5.80
C ALA A 180 12.91 -22.24 -6.21
N ALA A 181 13.58 -21.38 -5.44
CA ALA A 181 13.92 -20.03 -5.85
C ALA A 181 15.12 -20.06 -6.80
N PHE A 182 15.31 -19.00 -7.58
CA PHE A 182 16.58 -18.78 -8.28
C PHE A 182 17.73 -18.76 -7.26
N VAL A 183 18.85 -19.33 -7.64
CA VAL A 183 19.99 -19.64 -6.75
C VAL A 183 20.26 -18.49 -5.75
N GLY A 184 20.03 -18.77 -4.47
CA GLY A 184 20.39 -17.88 -3.35
C GLY A 184 19.60 -16.59 -3.24
N GLN A 185 18.51 -16.42 -4.01
CA GLN A 185 17.68 -15.21 -3.91
C GLN A 185 16.45 -15.43 -3.02
N ALA A 186 16.19 -14.47 -2.16
CA ALA A 186 14.92 -14.37 -1.42
C ALA A 186 13.76 -14.06 -2.37
N VAL A 187 12.53 -14.26 -1.89
CA VAL A 187 11.33 -13.79 -2.57
C VAL A 187 11.06 -12.36 -2.11
N ASP A 188 11.33 -11.38 -2.98
CA ASP A 188 11.33 -9.94 -2.68
C ASP A 188 10.12 -9.20 -3.26
N SER A 189 9.13 -9.91 -3.80
CA SER A 189 7.90 -9.27 -4.25
C SER A 189 7.12 -8.71 -3.07
N GLU A 190 6.60 -7.50 -3.21
CA GLU A 190 5.70 -6.83 -2.26
C GLU A 190 4.35 -7.54 -2.05
N LEU A 191 4.13 -8.66 -2.75
CA LEU A 191 2.96 -9.53 -2.66
C LEU A 191 3.33 -10.95 -2.22
N SER A 192 4.57 -11.19 -1.78
CA SER A 192 5.14 -12.53 -1.54
C SER A 192 4.34 -13.34 -0.53
N GLY A 193 3.77 -12.70 0.49
CA GLY A 193 2.96 -13.36 1.52
C GLY A 193 1.72 -14.09 1.00
N ASN A 194 1.21 -13.74 -0.20
CA ASN A 194 0.10 -14.48 -0.81
C ASN A 194 0.50 -15.89 -1.26
N MET A 195 1.79 -16.18 -1.40
CA MET A 195 2.25 -17.55 -1.65
C MET A 195 1.90 -18.51 -0.52
N ILE A 196 1.74 -18.00 0.70
CA ILE A 196 1.29 -18.75 1.87
C ILE A 196 -0.16 -19.19 1.68
N ASP A 197 -1.04 -18.25 1.27
CA ASP A 197 -2.48 -18.52 1.12
C ASP A 197 -2.78 -19.45 -0.08
N VAL A 198 -2.06 -19.29 -1.19
CA VAL A 198 -2.27 -20.15 -2.36
C VAL A 198 -1.66 -21.54 -2.20
N CYS A 199 -0.76 -21.74 -1.24
CA CYS A 199 -0.17 -23.05 -0.98
C CYS A 199 -1.20 -23.95 -0.28
N PRO A 200 -1.64 -25.06 -0.90
CA PRO A 200 -2.69 -25.91 -0.32
C PRO A 200 -2.18 -26.78 0.83
N VAL A 201 -0.91 -26.74 1.15
CA VAL A 201 -0.20 -27.55 2.15
C VAL A 201 0.80 -26.72 2.95
N GLY A 202 1.31 -27.25 4.04
CA GLY A 202 2.29 -26.56 4.91
C GLY A 202 3.72 -26.55 4.39
N ALA A 203 3.91 -26.43 3.07
CA ALA A 203 5.23 -26.28 2.45
C ALA A 203 5.70 -24.83 2.44
N LEU A 204 4.79 -23.87 2.21
CA LEU A 204 5.04 -22.44 2.34
C LEU A 204 4.14 -21.92 3.44
N THR A 205 4.74 -21.39 4.50
CA THR A 205 4.03 -20.88 5.68
C THR A 205 4.54 -19.51 6.08
N SER A 206 3.83 -18.82 6.97
CA SER A 206 4.27 -17.52 7.48
C SER A 206 5.43 -17.68 8.45
N LYS A 207 6.61 -17.17 8.10
CA LYS A 207 7.79 -17.25 8.97
C LYS A 207 7.58 -16.52 10.31
N PRO A 208 6.99 -15.32 10.36
CA PRO A 208 6.69 -14.64 11.61
C PRO A 208 5.63 -15.31 12.49
N PHE A 209 4.71 -16.07 11.90
CA PHE A 209 3.64 -16.75 12.64
C PHE A 209 4.01 -18.19 13.04
N ARG A 210 5.07 -18.75 12.46
CA ARG A 210 5.45 -20.15 12.60
C ARG A 210 5.47 -20.60 14.06
N PHE A 211 4.78 -21.72 14.35
CA PHE A 211 4.69 -22.36 15.68
C PHE A 211 4.04 -21.51 16.79
N LYS A 212 3.32 -20.43 16.47
CA LYS A 212 2.71 -19.56 17.49
C LYS A 212 1.34 -20.02 17.95
N ALA A 213 0.51 -20.55 17.07
CA ALA A 213 -0.84 -21.02 17.40
C ALA A 213 -1.38 -21.96 16.31
N ARG A 214 -2.45 -22.70 16.65
CA ARG A 214 -3.23 -23.50 15.73
C ARG A 214 -4.44 -22.72 15.23
N GLY A 215 -4.94 -23.04 14.02
CA GLY A 215 -6.09 -22.36 13.43
C GLY A 215 -7.33 -22.35 14.33
N TRP A 216 -7.60 -23.44 15.08
CA TRP A 216 -8.73 -23.55 16.01
C TRP A 216 -8.56 -22.80 17.34
N GLU A 217 -7.37 -22.33 17.68
CA GLU A 217 -7.11 -21.51 18.85
C GLU A 217 -7.35 -20.01 18.55
N LEU A 218 -7.49 -19.67 17.28
CA LEU A 218 -7.59 -18.30 16.80
C LEU A 218 -9.04 -17.89 16.56
N SER A 219 -9.41 -16.71 17.03
CA SER A 219 -10.65 -16.06 16.62
C SER A 219 -10.38 -15.05 15.52
N GLY A 220 -11.08 -15.21 14.39
CA GLY A 220 -10.99 -14.31 13.23
C GLY A 220 -12.01 -13.16 13.32
N ARG A 221 -11.57 -11.93 13.12
CA ARG A 221 -12.43 -10.74 13.09
C ARG A 221 -12.12 -9.90 11.86
N ARG A 222 -13.17 -9.29 11.28
CA ARG A 222 -13.04 -8.42 10.10
C ARG A 222 -12.47 -7.08 10.47
N SER A 223 -11.60 -6.53 9.61
CA SER A 223 -11.02 -5.19 9.75
C SER A 223 -10.67 -4.63 8.37
N VAL A 224 -10.17 -3.39 8.35
CA VAL A 224 -9.71 -2.68 7.14
C VAL A 224 -8.30 -2.14 7.39
N SER A 225 -7.42 -2.33 6.43
CA SER A 225 -6.03 -1.88 6.53
C SER A 225 -5.90 -0.36 6.38
N PRO A 226 -5.14 0.33 7.24
CA PRO A 226 -4.85 1.75 7.10
C PRO A 226 -3.70 2.07 6.12
N HIS A 227 -2.91 1.06 5.71
CA HIS A 227 -1.56 1.23 5.15
C HIS A 227 -1.52 1.67 3.69
N CYS A 228 -2.58 1.53 2.93
CA CYS A 228 -2.63 1.95 1.53
C CYS A 228 -3.99 2.54 1.16
N GLY A 229 -4.03 3.32 0.06
CA GLY A 229 -5.24 3.98 -0.41
C GLY A 229 -6.40 3.04 -0.79
N LEU A 230 -6.15 1.76 -0.92
CA LEU A 230 -7.19 0.76 -1.20
C LEU A 230 -8.10 0.50 0.00
N GLY A 231 -7.55 0.52 1.21
CA GLY A 231 -8.22 0.03 2.40
C GLY A 231 -8.49 -1.48 2.27
N SER A 232 -7.44 -2.30 2.13
CA SER A 232 -7.56 -3.76 1.96
C SER A 232 -8.36 -4.38 3.08
N ASN A 233 -9.28 -5.29 2.74
CA ASN A 233 -10.12 -5.98 3.71
C ASN A 233 -9.36 -7.14 4.35
N LEU A 234 -9.40 -7.20 5.68
CA LEU A 234 -8.60 -8.11 6.51
C LEU A 234 -9.47 -9.04 7.35
N ILE A 235 -8.99 -10.27 7.55
CA ILE A 235 -9.33 -11.11 8.70
C ILE A 235 -8.15 -11.01 9.66
N VAL A 236 -8.38 -10.40 10.82
CA VAL A 236 -7.38 -10.30 11.88
C VAL A 236 -7.60 -11.46 12.85
N GLN A 237 -6.59 -12.28 13.04
CA GLN A 237 -6.64 -13.45 13.91
C GLN A 237 -5.98 -13.18 15.24
N VAL A 238 -6.72 -13.50 16.30
CA VAL A 238 -6.44 -13.10 17.69
C VAL A 238 -6.44 -14.31 18.60
N MET A 239 -5.49 -14.35 19.53
CA MET A 239 -5.45 -15.28 20.68
C MET A 239 -5.02 -14.50 21.93
N HIS A 240 -5.71 -14.71 23.06
CA HIS A 240 -5.41 -14.05 24.33
C HIS A 240 -5.27 -12.52 24.23
N ASN A 241 -6.21 -11.86 23.51
CA ASN A 241 -6.20 -10.42 23.26
C ASN A 241 -4.95 -9.91 22.50
N ARG A 242 -4.26 -10.78 21.81
CA ARG A 242 -3.09 -10.42 21.00
C ARG A 242 -3.33 -10.78 19.53
N VAL A 243 -3.04 -9.85 18.64
CA VAL A 243 -3.06 -10.10 17.19
C VAL A 243 -1.85 -10.96 16.84
N LEU A 244 -2.09 -12.12 16.22
CA LEU A 244 -1.03 -13.06 15.85
C LEU A 244 -0.77 -13.14 14.35
N ARG A 245 -1.79 -12.92 13.50
CA ARG A 245 -1.63 -12.79 12.05
C ARG A 245 -2.81 -12.06 11.39
N THR A 246 -2.59 -11.60 10.15
CA THR A 246 -3.63 -11.07 9.27
C THR A 246 -3.71 -11.88 8.00
N LEU A 247 -4.95 -12.14 7.54
CA LEU A 247 -5.27 -12.85 6.32
C LEU A 247 -6.15 -11.97 5.42
N PRO A 248 -6.19 -12.22 4.10
CA PRO A 248 -7.11 -11.50 3.23
C PRO A 248 -8.56 -11.87 3.55
N LEU A 249 -9.41 -10.85 3.70
CA LEU A 249 -10.85 -11.01 3.56
C LEU A 249 -11.17 -10.75 2.09
N GLU A 250 -11.70 -11.78 1.42
CA GLU A 250 -12.04 -11.66 0.02
C GLU A 250 -13.06 -10.58 -0.25
N ASN A 251 -12.70 -9.65 -1.14
CA ASN A 251 -13.58 -8.62 -1.67
C ASN A 251 -13.19 -8.28 -3.11
N GLU A 252 -13.95 -8.80 -4.08
CA GLU A 252 -13.68 -8.60 -5.51
C GLU A 252 -13.65 -7.12 -5.92
N GLN A 253 -14.36 -6.26 -5.21
CA GLN A 253 -14.41 -4.83 -5.52
C GLN A 253 -13.17 -4.07 -5.01
N ILE A 254 -12.45 -4.58 -4.01
CA ILE A 254 -11.33 -3.89 -3.38
C ILE A 254 -10.01 -4.63 -3.62
N ASN A 255 -9.72 -5.64 -2.81
CA ASN A 255 -8.44 -6.37 -2.80
C ASN A 255 -8.51 -7.75 -3.46
N GLU A 256 -9.64 -8.13 -4.06
CA GLU A 256 -9.89 -9.51 -4.52
C GLU A 256 -9.66 -10.50 -3.37
N CYS A 257 -8.73 -11.43 -3.52
CA CYS A 257 -8.28 -12.35 -2.47
C CYS A 257 -6.81 -12.14 -2.07
N TRP A 258 -6.25 -10.95 -2.35
CA TRP A 258 -4.84 -10.64 -2.16
C TRP A 258 -4.59 -9.61 -1.07
N LEU A 259 -3.41 -9.68 -0.44
CA LEU A 259 -2.86 -8.63 0.41
C LEU A 259 -1.46 -8.23 -0.04
N SER A 260 -1.07 -6.97 0.20
CA SER A 260 0.34 -6.61 0.17
C SER A 260 1.04 -7.15 1.43
N ASP A 261 2.35 -7.36 1.33
CA ASP A 261 3.14 -7.82 2.48
C ASP A 261 3.11 -6.79 3.61
N LYS A 262 3.03 -5.50 3.28
CA LYS A 262 2.80 -4.41 4.21
C LYS A 262 1.50 -4.60 5.00
N ASP A 263 0.38 -4.89 4.33
CA ASP A 263 -0.92 -5.13 4.98
C ASP A 263 -0.92 -6.43 5.80
N ARG A 264 -0.20 -7.46 5.34
CA ARG A 264 -0.16 -8.78 5.95
C ARG A 264 0.66 -8.85 7.24
N PHE A 265 1.84 -8.25 7.25
CA PHE A 265 2.83 -8.43 8.32
C PHE A 265 2.96 -7.23 9.27
N SER A 266 2.31 -6.10 8.98
CA SER A 266 2.32 -4.91 9.85
C SER A 266 1.83 -5.18 11.28
N TYR A 267 1.03 -6.24 11.49
CA TYR A 267 0.55 -6.63 12.82
C TYR A 267 1.66 -6.86 13.85
N GLU A 268 2.89 -7.18 13.42
CA GLU A 268 4.01 -7.32 14.34
C GLU A 268 4.29 -6.00 15.09
N GLY A 269 4.10 -4.86 14.43
CA GLY A 269 4.24 -3.54 15.03
C GLY A 269 3.26 -3.31 16.19
N LEU A 270 2.06 -3.94 16.18
CA LEU A 270 1.11 -3.89 17.29
C LEU A 270 1.69 -4.48 18.59
N ASN A 271 2.62 -5.42 18.44
CA ASN A 271 3.27 -6.14 19.54
C ASN A 271 4.66 -5.58 19.87
N SER A 272 5.05 -4.45 19.30
CA SER A 272 6.36 -3.82 19.53
C SER A 272 6.53 -3.36 20.99
N ALA A 273 7.73 -3.51 21.54
CA ALA A 273 8.09 -2.96 22.86
C ALA A 273 8.03 -1.41 22.91
N GLN A 274 7.96 -0.75 21.75
CA GLN A 274 7.80 0.70 21.65
C GLN A 274 6.34 1.18 21.84
N ARG A 275 5.37 0.27 22.10
CA ARG A 275 3.98 0.68 22.36
C ARG A 275 3.93 1.62 23.58
N LEU A 276 3.26 2.74 23.39
CA LEU A 276 2.95 3.68 24.46
C LEU A 276 1.69 3.20 25.18
N THR A 277 1.80 2.84 26.46
CA THR A 277 0.72 2.21 27.24
C THR A 277 0.16 3.07 28.36
N MET A 278 0.86 4.15 28.73
CA MET A 278 0.46 5.11 29.74
C MET A 278 0.59 6.53 29.22
N PRO A 279 -0.30 7.47 29.60
CA PRO A 279 -0.07 8.88 29.30
C PRO A 279 1.18 9.37 30.01
N MET A 280 1.93 10.23 29.32
CA MET A 280 3.17 10.82 29.87
C MET A 280 3.12 12.34 29.70
N ILE A 281 3.54 13.07 30.73
CA ILE A 281 3.72 14.52 30.70
C ILE A 281 5.16 14.90 31.09
N ARG A 282 5.63 16.02 30.54
CA ARG A 282 6.97 16.52 30.86
C ARG A 282 6.88 17.66 31.86
N ARG A 283 7.44 17.44 33.07
CA ARG A 283 7.55 18.44 34.13
C ARG A 283 9.01 18.68 34.47
N ASP A 284 9.41 19.90 34.56
CA ASP A 284 10.79 20.31 34.89
C ASP A 284 11.87 19.53 34.08
N GLY A 285 11.56 19.28 32.78
CA GLY A 285 12.43 18.56 31.87
C GLY A 285 12.39 17.03 31.99
N LYS A 286 11.69 16.48 32.98
CA LYS A 286 11.56 15.02 33.20
C LYS A 286 10.20 14.50 32.74
N TRP A 287 10.20 13.30 32.18
CA TRP A 287 9.00 12.58 31.82
C TRP A 287 8.42 11.82 33.02
N GLU A 288 7.10 11.95 33.24
CA GLU A 288 6.34 11.28 34.28
C GLU A 288 5.16 10.55 33.63
N GLU A 289 4.96 9.28 33.96
CA GLU A 289 3.74 8.55 33.66
C GLU A 289 2.64 9.03 34.62
N VAL A 290 1.46 9.34 34.08
CA VAL A 290 0.35 9.90 34.83
C VAL A 290 -0.97 9.26 34.40
N ASP A 291 -2.03 9.46 35.19
CA ASP A 291 -3.37 9.05 34.82
C ASP A 291 -3.98 9.96 33.72
N TRP A 292 -5.05 9.48 33.10
CA TRP A 292 -5.73 10.19 32.02
C TRP A 292 -6.29 11.55 32.44
N PRO A 293 -6.99 11.71 33.59
CA PRO A 293 -7.50 13.01 34.02
C PRO A 293 -6.40 14.07 34.08
N LEU A 294 -5.29 13.77 34.73
CA LEU A 294 -4.17 14.68 34.88
C LEU A 294 -3.51 15.03 33.53
N ALA A 295 -3.31 14.02 32.66
CA ALA A 295 -2.75 14.23 31.33
C ALA A 295 -3.63 15.14 30.47
N LEU A 296 -4.94 14.88 30.42
CA LEU A 296 -5.89 15.64 29.61
C LEU A 296 -6.07 17.08 30.13
N GLU A 297 -6.12 17.28 31.46
CA GLU A 297 -6.13 18.60 32.07
C GLU A 297 -4.84 19.38 31.77
N HIS A 298 -3.68 18.72 31.82
CA HIS A 298 -2.40 19.34 31.45
C HIS A 298 -2.41 19.83 30.02
N VAL A 299 -2.90 18.98 29.08
CA VAL A 299 -3.00 19.33 27.65
C VAL A 299 -4.00 20.46 27.43
N ALA A 300 -5.20 20.39 27.99
CA ALA A 300 -6.22 21.42 27.82
C ALA A 300 -5.74 22.77 28.36
N ARG A 301 -5.09 22.78 29.52
CA ARG A 301 -4.49 23.99 30.13
C ARG A 301 -3.38 24.57 29.28
N GLY A 302 -2.46 23.71 28.75
CA GLY A 302 -1.37 24.14 27.88
C GLY A 302 -1.87 24.78 26.59
N LEU A 303 -2.86 24.17 25.91
CA LEU A 303 -3.47 24.74 24.71
C LEU A 303 -4.18 26.06 24.97
N LYS A 304 -4.94 26.17 26.08
CA LYS A 304 -5.59 27.41 26.50
C LYS A 304 -4.54 28.50 26.79
N ALA A 305 -3.48 28.18 27.53
CA ALA A 305 -2.42 29.12 27.86
C ALA A 305 -1.71 29.69 26.61
N VAL A 306 -1.44 28.85 25.60
CA VAL A 306 -0.88 29.32 24.32
C VAL A 306 -1.89 30.20 23.59
N ARG A 307 -3.17 29.79 23.51
CA ARG A 307 -4.22 30.59 22.88
C ARG A 307 -4.37 31.97 23.54
N ASP A 308 -4.43 32.00 24.85
CA ASP A 308 -4.65 33.23 25.61
C ASP A 308 -3.44 34.18 25.56
N LYS A 309 -2.22 33.64 25.45
CA LYS A 309 -0.97 34.44 25.40
C LYS A 309 -0.58 34.86 23.98
N HIS A 310 -0.75 33.99 22.99
CA HIS A 310 -0.22 34.18 21.64
C HIS A 310 -1.32 34.26 20.56
N GLY A 311 -2.58 34.09 20.95
CA GLY A 311 -3.72 34.05 20.03
C GLY A 311 -3.98 32.64 19.50
N ALA A 312 -5.21 32.44 18.99
CA ALA A 312 -5.66 31.14 18.49
C ALA A 312 -4.84 30.62 17.31
N GLN A 313 -4.41 31.52 16.42
CA GLN A 313 -3.60 31.16 15.23
C GLN A 313 -2.19 30.68 15.56
N ALA A 314 -1.77 30.76 16.83
CA ALA A 314 -0.51 30.19 17.30
C ALA A 314 -0.57 28.68 17.57
N ILE A 315 -1.74 28.04 17.36
CA ILE A 315 -1.97 26.60 17.52
C ILE A 315 -2.13 25.98 16.14
N GLY A 316 -1.40 24.88 15.87
CA GLY A 316 -1.54 24.06 14.70
C GLY A 316 -1.76 22.59 15.02
N THR A 317 -2.48 21.89 14.16
CA THR A 317 -2.72 20.46 14.30
C THR A 317 -2.31 19.72 13.03
N LEU A 318 -1.55 18.65 13.21
CA LEU A 318 -0.96 17.86 12.12
C LEU A 318 -1.30 16.38 12.31
N ALA A 319 -1.73 15.72 11.24
CA ALA A 319 -2.11 14.31 11.25
C ALA A 319 -1.53 13.56 10.06
N THR A 320 -1.73 12.24 10.02
CA THR A 320 -1.45 11.42 8.83
C THR A 320 -2.75 10.82 8.28
N ALA A 321 -2.76 10.51 6.98
CA ALA A 321 -3.89 9.86 6.32
C ALA A 321 -4.11 8.39 6.75
N HIS A 322 -3.30 7.87 7.68
CA HIS A 322 -3.47 6.57 8.32
C HIS A 322 -4.44 6.63 9.53
N SER A 323 -4.79 7.84 9.99
CA SER A 323 -5.76 8.06 11.06
C SER A 323 -7.19 7.76 10.59
N THR A 324 -8.08 7.39 11.51
CA THR A 324 -9.48 7.13 11.16
C THR A 324 -10.21 8.41 10.74
N LEU A 325 -11.27 8.26 9.98
CA LEU A 325 -12.11 9.39 9.52
C LEU A 325 -12.63 10.21 10.70
N GLU A 326 -13.04 9.52 11.76
CA GLU A 326 -13.56 10.11 13.00
C GLU A 326 -12.49 10.91 13.74
N GLU A 327 -11.27 10.40 13.80
CA GLU A 327 -10.12 11.11 14.40
C GLU A 327 -9.76 12.38 13.62
N LEU A 328 -9.69 12.29 12.29
CA LEU A 328 -9.40 13.43 11.42
C LEU A 328 -10.51 14.51 11.53
N TYR A 329 -11.76 14.09 11.58
CA TYR A 329 -12.88 15.01 11.76
C TYR A 329 -12.82 15.74 13.11
N LEU A 330 -12.66 14.98 14.20
CA LEU A 330 -12.60 15.59 15.54
C LEU A 330 -11.38 16.47 15.73
N LEU A 331 -10.23 16.12 15.13
CA LEU A 331 -9.05 16.97 15.13
C LEU A 331 -9.33 18.32 14.48
N GLY A 332 -9.93 18.33 13.29
CA GLY A 332 -10.32 19.55 12.59
C GLY A 332 -11.37 20.36 13.36
N LYS A 333 -12.37 19.69 13.94
CA LYS A 333 -13.41 20.30 14.78
C LYS A 333 -12.80 20.94 16.04
N LEU A 334 -11.89 20.25 16.73
CA LEU A 334 -11.19 20.76 17.92
C LEU A 334 -10.34 21.99 17.58
N THR A 335 -9.59 21.94 16.48
CA THR A 335 -8.75 23.06 16.03
C THR A 335 -9.57 24.31 15.80
N ARG A 336 -10.70 24.19 15.10
CA ARG A 336 -11.61 25.30 14.82
C ARG A 336 -12.33 25.81 16.09
N ALA A 337 -12.65 24.93 17.01
CA ALA A 337 -13.23 25.29 18.30
C ALA A 337 -12.23 26.08 19.18
N LEU A 338 -10.92 25.84 19.05
CA LEU A 338 -9.87 26.65 19.68
C LEU A 338 -9.71 28.01 18.99
N GLY A 339 -10.37 28.25 17.85
CA GLY A 339 -10.31 29.49 17.07
C GLY A 339 -9.20 29.50 16.01
N SER A 340 -8.55 28.37 15.75
CA SER A 340 -7.52 28.24 14.73
C SER A 340 -8.06 27.53 13.46
N GLY A 341 -7.54 27.92 12.28
CA GLY A 341 -7.76 27.23 11.02
C GLY A 341 -6.60 26.30 10.62
N ASN A 342 -5.56 26.21 11.42
CA ASN A 342 -4.30 25.55 11.13
C ASN A 342 -4.40 24.03 11.35
N VAL A 343 -4.95 23.30 10.40
CA VAL A 343 -5.10 21.85 10.44
C VAL A 343 -4.71 21.25 9.10
N ASP A 344 -3.86 20.21 9.09
CA ASP A 344 -3.51 19.50 7.86
C ASP A 344 -3.12 18.04 8.14
N PHE A 345 -3.45 17.15 7.21
CA PHE A 345 -3.08 15.74 7.25
C PHE A 345 -2.07 15.35 6.14
N ARG A 346 -1.70 16.29 5.26
CA ARG A 346 -0.88 16.07 4.07
C ARG A 346 0.58 16.43 4.34
N LEU A 347 1.20 15.74 5.28
CA LEU A 347 2.55 16.09 5.79
C LEU A 347 3.65 16.02 4.74
N ARG A 348 3.50 15.14 3.72
CA ARG A 348 4.49 14.95 2.64
C ARG A 348 4.25 15.86 1.44
N GLN A 349 3.13 16.56 1.38
CA GLN A 349 2.85 17.52 0.32
C GLN A 349 3.66 18.81 0.51
N SER A 350 4.14 19.40 -0.59
CA SER A 350 4.95 20.61 -0.58
C SER A 350 4.29 21.77 -1.35
N ASP A 351 3.45 21.48 -2.33
CA ASP A 351 2.74 22.47 -3.14
C ASP A 351 1.23 22.45 -2.84
N PHE A 352 0.73 23.56 -2.34
CA PHE A 352 -0.66 23.75 -1.93
C PHE A 352 -1.39 24.85 -2.75
N ALA A 353 -0.81 25.26 -3.87
CA ALA A 353 -1.34 26.37 -4.67
C ALA A 353 -2.78 26.14 -5.20
N LEU A 354 -3.22 24.91 -5.29
CA LEU A 354 -4.58 24.56 -5.73
C LEU A 354 -5.59 24.33 -4.60
N ASP A 355 -5.20 24.43 -3.34
CA ASP A 355 -6.11 24.13 -2.21
C ASP A 355 -7.45 24.87 -2.31
N SER A 356 -7.42 26.19 -2.53
CA SER A 356 -8.65 27.00 -2.68
C SER A 356 -9.38 26.80 -4.01
N LYS A 357 -8.79 26.05 -4.95
CA LYS A 357 -9.31 25.82 -6.31
C LYS A 357 -9.91 24.42 -6.47
N LEU A 358 -9.72 23.51 -5.54
CA LEU A 358 -10.31 22.18 -5.57
C LEU A 358 -11.85 22.28 -5.56
N ALA A 359 -12.51 21.58 -6.48
CA ALA A 359 -13.97 21.51 -6.52
C ALA A 359 -14.53 20.50 -5.50
N GLY A 360 -13.74 19.53 -5.10
CA GLY A 360 -14.05 18.50 -4.11
C GLY A 360 -12.80 17.77 -3.64
N ALA A 361 -12.97 16.66 -2.94
CA ALA A 361 -11.87 15.81 -2.50
C ALA A 361 -11.24 15.10 -3.73
N PRO A 362 -9.92 15.20 -3.94
CA PRO A 362 -9.23 14.44 -4.97
C PRO A 362 -9.34 12.93 -4.72
N TRP A 363 -9.58 12.15 -5.78
CA TRP A 363 -9.84 10.73 -5.69
C TRP A 363 -9.39 9.98 -6.95
N LEU A 364 -9.55 8.66 -6.99
CA LEU A 364 -9.14 7.84 -8.14
C LEU A 364 -9.87 8.19 -9.45
N GLY A 365 -11.04 8.85 -9.37
CA GLY A 365 -11.82 9.27 -10.53
C GLY A 365 -12.72 8.18 -11.12
N PHE A 366 -12.65 6.95 -10.61
CA PHE A 366 -13.44 5.80 -11.05
C PHE A 366 -13.33 4.65 -10.03
N GLY A 367 -14.13 3.58 -10.21
CA GLY A 367 -14.09 2.40 -9.33
C GLY A 367 -12.81 1.58 -9.53
N ILE A 368 -12.30 0.98 -8.46
CA ILE A 368 -11.10 0.12 -8.48
C ILE A 368 -11.23 -1.03 -9.48
N THR A 369 -12.42 -1.60 -9.63
CA THR A 369 -12.68 -2.69 -10.58
C THR A 369 -12.49 -2.27 -12.04
N ASP A 370 -12.70 -1.00 -12.35
CA ASP A 370 -12.57 -0.48 -13.72
C ASP A 370 -11.12 -0.47 -14.19
N MET A 371 -10.14 -0.52 -13.27
CA MET A 371 -8.72 -0.59 -13.64
C MET A 371 -8.40 -1.77 -14.57
N GLY A 372 -9.12 -2.88 -14.42
CA GLY A 372 -8.96 -4.06 -15.27
C GLY A 372 -9.51 -3.90 -16.70
N GLN A 373 -10.24 -2.81 -16.96
CA GLN A 373 -10.85 -2.49 -18.26
C GLN A 373 -10.11 -1.36 -19.00
N LEU A 374 -9.14 -0.71 -18.34
CA LEU A 374 -8.34 0.35 -18.96
C LEU A 374 -7.48 -0.23 -20.10
N ASP A 375 -7.31 0.53 -21.17
CA ASP A 375 -6.58 0.09 -22.37
C ASP A 375 -5.45 1.03 -22.81
N GLY A 376 -5.41 2.26 -22.31
CA GLY A 376 -4.34 3.24 -22.48
C GLY A 376 -4.11 3.99 -21.18
N VAL A 377 -3.00 3.78 -20.47
CA VAL A 377 -2.77 4.38 -19.15
C VAL A 377 -1.45 5.12 -19.11
N LEU A 378 -1.49 6.36 -18.61
CA LEU A 378 -0.32 7.12 -18.20
C LEU A 378 -0.28 7.23 -16.69
N VAL A 379 0.76 6.68 -16.08
CA VAL A 379 1.05 6.82 -14.64
C VAL A 379 2.14 7.87 -14.46
N VAL A 380 1.86 8.93 -13.70
CA VAL A 380 2.77 10.04 -13.46
C VAL A 380 3.25 10.00 -12.02
N GLY A 381 4.55 9.89 -11.80
CA GLY A 381 5.17 10.00 -10.48
C GLY A 381 4.72 8.91 -9.49
N SER A 382 4.72 7.64 -9.90
CA SER A 382 4.49 6.51 -9.00
C SER A 382 5.43 5.35 -9.32
N GLN A 383 6.13 4.88 -8.30
CA GLN A 383 6.68 3.52 -8.27
C GLN A 383 5.53 2.56 -7.93
N LEU A 384 4.68 2.31 -8.93
CA LEU A 384 3.33 1.75 -8.76
C LEU A 384 3.32 0.46 -7.93
N ARG A 385 4.25 -0.48 -8.21
CA ARG A 385 4.33 -1.75 -7.48
C ARG A 385 4.63 -1.57 -5.98
N LYS A 386 5.45 -0.59 -5.61
CA LYS A 386 5.83 -0.35 -4.20
C LYS A 386 4.83 0.56 -3.48
N ASN A 387 4.36 1.62 -4.15
CA ASN A 387 3.40 2.53 -3.54
C ASN A 387 1.98 1.92 -3.44
N HIS A 388 1.55 1.19 -4.49
CA HIS A 388 0.18 0.70 -4.66
C HIS A 388 0.14 -0.74 -5.19
N PRO A 389 0.65 -1.75 -4.44
CA PRO A 389 0.89 -3.11 -4.95
C PRO A 389 -0.33 -3.77 -5.60
N LEU A 390 -1.51 -3.65 -4.98
CA LEU A 390 -2.73 -4.27 -5.49
C LEU A 390 -3.34 -3.53 -6.68
N LEU A 391 -3.16 -2.20 -6.77
CA LEU A 391 -3.53 -1.46 -7.99
C LEU A 391 -2.56 -1.79 -9.13
N ALA A 392 -1.27 -1.95 -8.83
CA ALA A 392 -0.27 -2.44 -9.79
C ALA A 392 -0.64 -3.83 -10.34
N GLN A 393 -1.12 -4.73 -9.47
CA GLN A 393 -1.60 -6.05 -9.89
C GLN A 393 -2.77 -5.94 -10.88
N ARG A 394 -3.77 -5.08 -10.62
CA ARG A 394 -4.89 -4.87 -11.55
C ARG A 394 -4.45 -4.31 -12.90
N LEU A 395 -3.54 -3.33 -12.93
CA LEU A 395 -2.96 -2.81 -14.17
C LEU A 395 -2.11 -3.87 -14.90
N ARG A 396 -1.41 -4.74 -14.17
CA ARG A 396 -0.69 -5.87 -14.76
C ARG A 396 -1.65 -6.82 -15.48
N GLN A 397 -2.81 -7.13 -14.87
CA GLN A 397 -3.84 -7.94 -15.53
C GLN A 397 -4.41 -7.24 -16.78
N ALA A 398 -4.63 -5.92 -16.73
CA ALA A 398 -5.04 -5.14 -17.91
C ALA A 398 -3.96 -5.21 -19.02
N ALA A 399 -2.68 -5.04 -18.68
CA ALA A 399 -1.55 -5.12 -19.61
C ALA A 399 -1.44 -6.52 -20.26
N ARG A 400 -1.69 -7.59 -19.52
CA ARG A 400 -1.74 -8.96 -20.07
C ARG A 400 -2.89 -9.15 -21.07
N LYS A 401 -3.96 -8.38 -20.96
CA LYS A 401 -5.08 -8.34 -21.91
C LYS A 401 -4.87 -7.37 -23.06
N GLY A 402 -3.71 -6.69 -23.12
CA GLY A 402 -3.33 -5.79 -24.20
C GLY A 402 -3.39 -4.29 -23.89
N ALA A 403 -3.66 -3.90 -22.65
CA ALA A 403 -3.61 -2.51 -22.25
C ALA A 403 -2.18 -1.94 -22.40
N ARG A 404 -2.08 -0.71 -22.92
CA ARG A 404 -0.83 0.02 -23.13
C ARG A 404 -0.56 0.90 -21.93
N ILE A 405 0.36 0.46 -21.08
CA ILE A 405 0.72 1.19 -19.86
C ILE A 405 2.00 1.97 -20.12
N SER A 406 1.97 3.26 -19.84
CA SER A 406 3.12 4.18 -19.97
C SER A 406 3.40 4.88 -18.65
N VAL A 407 4.64 5.26 -18.39
CA VAL A 407 5.03 5.95 -17.16
C VAL A 407 5.82 7.22 -17.46
N LEU A 408 5.55 8.28 -16.69
CA LEU A 408 6.38 9.46 -16.52
C LEU A 408 6.89 9.47 -15.07
N HIS A 409 8.18 9.27 -14.87
CA HIS A 409 8.75 9.11 -13.53
C HIS A 409 10.18 9.68 -13.43
N ALA A 410 10.65 9.87 -12.19
CA ALA A 410 12.03 10.30 -11.93
C ALA A 410 13.04 9.14 -11.85
N LEU A 411 12.59 7.90 -11.80
CA LEU A 411 13.42 6.70 -11.69
C LEU A 411 12.96 5.64 -12.69
N ASP A 412 13.91 4.94 -13.32
CA ASP A 412 13.60 3.80 -14.20
C ASP A 412 13.49 2.48 -13.42
N ASP A 413 12.64 2.48 -12.42
CA ASP A 413 12.40 1.31 -11.59
C ASP A 413 11.63 0.21 -12.32
N ALA A 414 11.93 -1.04 -11.98
CA ALA A 414 11.22 -2.21 -12.48
C ALA A 414 9.77 -2.21 -11.97
N GLN A 415 8.81 -1.86 -12.83
CA GLN A 415 7.39 -1.84 -12.49
C GLN A 415 6.74 -3.24 -12.47
N LEU A 416 7.43 -4.27 -12.99
CA LEU A 416 6.92 -5.63 -13.21
C LEU A 416 5.61 -5.67 -14.00
N ILE A 417 5.39 -4.66 -14.84
CA ILE A 417 4.32 -4.53 -15.82
C ILE A 417 4.98 -4.29 -17.17
N LYS A 418 4.45 -4.89 -18.25
CA LYS A 418 4.92 -4.58 -19.60
C LYS A 418 4.56 -3.13 -19.91
N LEU A 419 5.56 -2.25 -19.91
CA LEU A 419 5.40 -0.84 -20.24
C LEU A 419 5.51 -0.63 -21.75
N GLN A 420 4.62 0.21 -22.28
CA GLN A 420 4.63 0.64 -23.69
C GLN A 420 5.66 1.74 -23.93
N HIS A 421 5.63 2.79 -23.08
CA HIS A 421 6.58 3.89 -23.11
C HIS A 421 7.05 4.25 -21.71
N ARG A 422 8.31 4.71 -21.62
CA ARG A 422 8.94 5.23 -20.42
C ARG A 422 9.48 6.62 -20.72
N LEU A 423 9.06 7.60 -19.92
CA LEU A 423 9.58 8.96 -19.97
C LEU A 423 10.20 9.24 -18.61
N ILE A 424 11.51 9.00 -18.51
CA ILE A 424 12.27 9.14 -17.26
C ILE A 424 13.05 10.43 -17.31
N VAL A 425 12.75 11.33 -16.38
CA VAL A 425 13.34 12.68 -16.33
C VAL A 425 13.59 13.10 -14.87
N PRO A 426 14.56 13.98 -14.60
CA PRO A 426 14.72 14.58 -13.28
C PRO A 426 13.41 15.19 -12.77
N PRO A 427 13.18 15.25 -11.44
CA PRO A 427 11.92 15.78 -10.90
C PRO A 427 11.54 17.16 -11.47
N ALA A 428 12.47 18.12 -11.54
CA ALA A 428 12.20 19.46 -12.05
C ALA A 428 11.77 19.49 -13.54
N HIS A 429 12.03 18.44 -14.30
CA HIS A 429 11.62 18.33 -15.71
C HIS A 429 10.26 17.62 -15.89
N MET A 430 9.64 17.06 -14.84
CA MET A 430 8.37 16.34 -14.97
C MET A 430 7.22 17.22 -15.49
N PRO A 431 7.07 18.50 -15.07
CA PRO A 431 6.06 19.38 -15.65
C PRO A 431 6.24 19.60 -17.15
N ASP A 432 7.47 19.84 -17.61
CA ASP A 432 7.77 20.01 -19.05
C ASP A 432 7.49 18.72 -19.83
N ALA A 433 7.89 17.56 -19.29
CA ALA A 433 7.63 16.27 -19.92
C ALA A 433 6.12 15.99 -20.07
N LEU A 434 5.31 16.34 -19.06
CA LEU A 434 3.85 16.19 -19.13
C LEU A 434 3.22 17.22 -20.10
N ALA A 435 3.78 18.43 -20.19
CA ALA A 435 3.39 19.43 -21.20
C ALA A 435 3.69 18.94 -22.64
N GLN A 436 4.81 18.25 -22.87
CA GLN A 436 5.12 17.63 -24.15
C GLN A 436 4.05 16.61 -24.55
N VAL A 437 3.58 15.79 -23.59
CA VAL A 437 2.48 14.82 -23.84
C VAL A 437 1.20 15.55 -24.23
N LEU A 438 0.81 16.62 -23.51
CA LEU A 438 -0.38 17.40 -23.84
C LEU A 438 -0.29 18.03 -25.23
N LYS A 439 0.87 18.63 -25.54
CA LYS A 439 1.09 19.22 -26.87
C LYS A 439 0.97 18.18 -27.98
N ALA A 440 1.55 17.00 -27.79
CA ALA A 440 1.45 15.89 -28.74
C ALA A 440 0.00 15.41 -28.91
N VAL A 441 -0.78 15.32 -27.83
CA VAL A 441 -2.21 14.98 -27.90
C VAL A 441 -2.97 16.00 -28.73
N CYS A 442 -2.78 17.29 -28.48
CA CYS A 442 -3.44 18.35 -29.26
C CYS A 442 -3.03 18.31 -30.73
N GLU A 443 -1.74 18.07 -31.07
CA GLU A 443 -1.27 17.90 -32.43
C GLU A 443 -1.94 16.70 -33.13
N ILE A 444 -2.02 15.54 -32.49
CA ILE A 444 -2.63 14.32 -33.03
C ILE A 444 -4.13 14.54 -33.33
N LYS A 445 -4.83 15.22 -32.43
CA LYS A 445 -6.25 15.49 -32.53
C LYS A 445 -6.58 16.74 -33.38
N SER A 446 -5.56 17.50 -33.81
CA SER A 446 -5.72 18.80 -34.49
C SER A 446 -6.55 19.79 -33.67
N GLU A 447 -6.41 19.77 -32.35
CA GLU A 447 -7.06 20.66 -31.39
C GLU A 447 -6.11 21.76 -30.91
N ALA A 448 -6.64 22.93 -30.59
CA ALA A 448 -5.84 24.01 -30.01
C ALA A 448 -5.48 23.69 -28.54
N LEU A 449 -4.33 24.17 -28.09
CA LEU A 449 -3.97 24.11 -26.67
C LEU A 449 -4.97 24.90 -25.83
N PRO A 450 -5.33 24.44 -24.60
CA PRO A 450 -6.18 25.21 -23.70
C PRO A 450 -5.65 26.63 -23.50
N PRO A 451 -6.49 27.66 -23.61
CA PRO A 451 -6.03 29.06 -23.61
C PRO A 451 -5.28 29.50 -22.36
N ASP A 452 -5.68 28.92 -21.19
CA ASP A 452 -5.07 29.18 -19.89
C ASP A 452 -3.67 28.56 -19.74
N LEU A 453 -3.30 27.63 -20.64
CA LEU A 453 -2.00 26.95 -20.67
C LEU A 453 -1.04 27.52 -21.74
N GLY A 454 -1.54 28.30 -22.70
CA GLY A 454 -0.80 28.66 -23.92
C GLY A 454 0.59 29.30 -23.68
N ARG A 455 0.74 30.12 -22.66
CA ARG A 455 2.05 30.76 -22.33
C ARG A 455 3.09 29.76 -21.85
N ALA A 456 2.67 28.71 -21.14
CA ALA A 456 3.54 27.66 -20.62
C ALA A 456 4.19 26.83 -21.75
N PHE A 457 3.60 26.81 -22.93
CA PHE A 457 3.99 25.94 -24.05
C PHE A 457 4.92 26.59 -25.07
N SER A 458 5.31 27.87 -24.91
CA SER A 458 6.12 28.62 -25.90
C SER A 458 7.47 27.96 -26.24
N ARG A 459 8.05 27.19 -25.28
CA ARG A 459 9.34 26.51 -25.43
C ARG A 459 9.25 24.98 -25.43
N VAL A 460 8.06 24.41 -25.30
CA VAL A 460 7.87 22.96 -25.22
C VAL A 460 8.09 22.31 -26.58
N GLN A 461 9.04 21.39 -26.65
CA GLN A 461 9.33 20.56 -27.82
C GLN A 461 8.91 19.13 -27.55
N VAL A 462 8.14 18.53 -28.44
CA VAL A 462 7.63 17.16 -28.29
C VAL A 462 8.72 16.14 -28.56
N SER A 463 9.06 15.32 -27.58
CA SER A 463 9.95 14.18 -27.74
C SER A 463 9.24 12.98 -28.36
N PRO A 464 9.98 12.05 -29.01
CA PRO A 464 9.39 10.82 -29.55
C PRO A 464 8.66 10.00 -28.47
N GLN A 465 9.16 9.96 -27.26
CA GLN A 465 8.55 9.25 -26.11
C GLN A 465 7.23 9.89 -25.71
N ALA A 466 7.18 11.23 -25.57
CA ALA A 466 5.95 11.95 -25.27
C ALA A 466 4.89 11.75 -26.37
N ARG A 467 5.30 11.75 -27.66
CA ARG A 467 4.40 11.45 -28.80
C ARG A 467 3.85 10.02 -28.72
N GLY A 468 4.67 9.03 -28.44
CA GLY A 468 4.22 7.64 -28.28
C GLY A 468 3.24 7.46 -27.12
N ILE A 469 3.43 8.18 -26.00
CA ILE A 469 2.47 8.22 -24.89
C ILE A 469 1.15 8.83 -25.36
N ALA A 470 1.19 9.95 -26.08
CA ALA A 470 0.00 10.62 -26.60
C ALA A 470 -0.79 9.70 -27.57
N GLU A 471 -0.11 9.01 -28.50
CA GLU A 471 -0.70 8.02 -29.41
C GLU A 471 -1.34 6.86 -28.63
N SER A 472 -0.69 6.41 -27.56
CA SER A 472 -1.22 5.36 -26.68
C SER A 472 -2.53 5.77 -26.00
N LEU A 473 -2.63 7.01 -25.53
CA LEU A 473 -3.83 7.54 -24.89
C LEU A 473 -4.95 7.81 -25.87
N THR A 474 -4.67 8.50 -26.98
CA THR A 474 -5.68 8.88 -27.98
C THR A 474 -6.26 7.69 -28.75
N GLY A 475 -5.50 6.60 -28.88
CA GLY A 475 -5.93 5.35 -29.49
C GLY A 475 -6.66 4.39 -28.56
N GLY A 476 -6.91 4.77 -27.28
CA GLY A 476 -7.64 3.97 -26.30
C GLY A 476 -9.15 4.20 -26.35
N ARG A 477 -9.93 3.18 -25.93
CA ARG A 477 -11.38 3.29 -25.69
C ARG A 477 -11.70 3.65 -24.24
N ALA A 478 -10.82 3.26 -23.32
CA ALA A 478 -10.92 3.51 -21.90
C ALA A 478 -9.57 4.01 -21.34
N PRO A 479 -9.06 5.18 -21.81
CA PRO A 479 -7.79 5.71 -21.36
C PRO A 479 -7.90 6.31 -19.96
N ALA A 480 -6.73 6.38 -19.25
CA ALA A 480 -6.62 7.02 -17.94
C ALA A 480 -5.28 7.72 -17.73
N VAL A 481 -5.30 8.81 -16.96
CA VAL A 481 -4.10 9.51 -16.45
C VAL A 481 -4.16 9.48 -14.92
N LEU A 482 -3.11 8.92 -14.29
CA LEU A 482 -3.07 8.69 -12.85
C LEU A 482 -1.87 9.40 -12.22
N LEU A 483 -2.10 10.21 -11.21
CA LEU A 483 -1.05 10.87 -10.42
C LEU A 483 -0.73 10.06 -9.17
N GLY A 484 0.52 9.62 -9.04
CA GLY A 484 1.01 8.88 -7.89
C GLY A 484 1.65 9.75 -6.80
N ASN A 485 2.25 9.10 -5.78
CA ASN A 485 2.76 9.78 -4.60
C ASN A 485 3.83 10.83 -4.92
N LEU A 486 4.81 10.50 -5.79
CA LEU A 486 5.88 11.44 -6.15
C LEU A 486 5.33 12.67 -6.89
N ALA A 487 4.30 12.50 -7.73
CA ALA A 487 3.64 13.63 -8.39
C ALA A 487 2.84 14.49 -7.41
N GLN A 488 2.18 13.88 -6.43
CA GLN A 488 1.39 14.58 -5.40
C GLN A 488 2.28 15.31 -4.39
N HIS A 489 3.46 14.79 -4.10
CA HIS A 489 4.44 15.41 -3.19
C HIS A 489 5.38 16.42 -3.89
N HIS A 490 5.32 16.49 -5.22
CA HIS A 490 6.21 17.31 -6.04
C HIS A 490 6.08 18.82 -5.73
N PRO A 491 7.16 19.61 -5.75
CA PRO A 491 7.11 21.07 -5.54
C PRO A 491 6.26 21.84 -6.55
N GLN A 492 5.91 21.20 -7.67
CA GLN A 492 4.99 21.72 -8.70
C GLN A 492 3.82 20.74 -8.89
N ALA A 493 3.31 20.15 -7.81
CA ALA A 493 2.17 19.23 -7.87
C ALA A 493 0.92 19.89 -8.49
N SER A 494 0.73 21.18 -8.24
CA SER A 494 -0.34 21.99 -8.85
C SER A 494 -0.24 22.06 -10.38
N VAL A 495 0.96 22.19 -10.91
CA VAL A 495 1.22 22.20 -12.36
C VAL A 495 0.98 20.80 -12.95
N LEU A 496 1.48 19.74 -12.29
CA LEU A 496 1.25 18.35 -12.68
C LEU A 496 -0.24 17.98 -12.69
N HIS A 497 -1.00 18.43 -11.68
CA HIS A 497 -2.44 18.25 -11.64
C HIS A 497 -3.12 18.92 -12.87
N ARG A 498 -2.84 20.20 -13.10
CA ARG A 498 -3.44 20.95 -14.23
C ARG A 498 -3.12 20.33 -15.57
N LEU A 499 -1.86 20.00 -15.80
CA LEU A 499 -1.43 19.37 -17.06
C LEU A 499 -2.00 17.96 -17.24
N GLY A 500 -1.98 17.14 -16.17
CA GLY A 500 -2.54 15.79 -16.18
C GLY A 500 -4.05 15.80 -16.44
N PHE A 501 -4.78 16.71 -15.81
CA PHE A 501 -6.21 16.89 -16.06
C PHE A 501 -6.48 17.36 -17.49
N ALA A 502 -5.68 18.30 -18.03
CA ALA A 502 -5.81 18.75 -19.42
C ALA A 502 -5.51 17.62 -20.44
N VAL A 503 -4.49 16.78 -20.19
CA VAL A 503 -4.22 15.59 -21.01
C VAL A 503 -5.43 14.65 -20.99
N ALA A 504 -5.98 14.39 -19.80
CA ALA A 504 -7.13 13.51 -19.66
C ALA A 504 -8.36 14.07 -20.40
N GLN A 505 -8.66 15.36 -20.24
CA GLN A 505 -9.76 16.02 -20.98
C GLN A 505 -9.56 15.93 -22.49
N ALA A 506 -8.37 16.26 -22.99
CA ALA A 506 -8.06 16.23 -24.42
C ALA A 506 -8.17 14.81 -25.02
N CYS A 507 -7.87 13.76 -24.24
CA CYS A 507 -8.00 12.37 -24.67
C CYS A 507 -9.38 11.75 -24.41
N GLY A 508 -10.26 12.40 -23.64
CA GLY A 508 -11.46 11.75 -23.10
C GLY A 508 -11.13 10.67 -22.06
N ALA A 509 -9.98 10.80 -21.39
CA ALA A 509 -9.48 9.85 -20.42
C ALA A 509 -10.07 10.08 -19.01
N LYS A 510 -10.13 9.02 -18.23
CA LYS A 510 -10.34 9.13 -16.77
C LYS A 510 -9.11 9.81 -16.15
N PHE A 511 -9.34 10.65 -15.13
CA PHE A 511 -8.26 11.32 -14.40
C PHE A 511 -8.37 11.02 -12.91
N GLY A 512 -7.26 10.63 -12.28
CA GLY A 512 -7.31 10.23 -10.88
C GLY A 512 -6.01 10.35 -10.10
N PHE A 513 -6.17 10.29 -8.77
CA PHE A 513 -5.10 10.28 -7.79
C PHE A 513 -5.00 8.91 -7.13
N LEU A 514 -3.79 8.39 -7.03
CA LEU A 514 -3.48 7.17 -6.28
C LEU A 514 -3.25 7.58 -4.81
N GLY A 515 -4.15 7.19 -3.92
CA GLY A 515 -4.07 7.55 -2.51
C GLY A 515 -2.92 6.84 -1.79
N GLU A 516 -2.15 7.57 -1.00
CA GLU A 516 -1.02 7.03 -0.23
C GLU A 516 -1.46 6.10 0.90
N ALA A 517 -2.54 6.46 1.60
CA ALA A 517 -3.07 5.76 2.77
C ALA A 517 -4.60 5.67 2.72
N ALA A 518 -5.19 4.90 3.62
CA ALA A 518 -6.61 4.56 3.59
C ALA A 518 -7.56 5.76 3.69
N ASN A 519 -7.14 6.86 4.29
CA ASN A 519 -7.90 8.12 4.37
C ASN A 519 -7.26 9.26 3.57
N SER A 520 -6.54 8.98 2.50
CA SER A 520 -6.06 10.06 1.60
C SER A 520 -7.22 10.87 1.00
N VAL A 521 -8.37 10.23 0.73
CA VAL A 521 -9.62 10.90 0.36
C VAL A 521 -10.39 11.37 1.60
N GLY A 522 -10.47 10.49 2.62
CA GLY A 522 -11.21 10.75 3.84
C GLY A 522 -10.76 11.98 4.61
N GLY A 523 -9.47 12.33 4.58
CA GLY A 523 -8.95 13.52 5.22
C GLY A 523 -9.52 14.83 4.64
N TYR A 524 -9.74 14.89 3.34
CA TYR A 524 -10.46 16.01 2.71
C TYR A 524 -11.93 16.01 3.08
N VAL A 525 -12.58 14.86 3.05
CA VAL A 525 -14.01 14.73 3.42
C VAL A 525 -14.24 15.09 4.89
N ALA A 526 -13.32 14.73 5.78
CA ALA A 526 -13.32 15.07 7.20
C ALA A 526 -13.04 16.56 7.46
N GLY A 527 -12.59 17.31 6.45
CA GLY A 527 -12.19 18.69 6.62
C GLY A 527 -10.93 18.88 7.48
N ALA A 528 -10.04 17.88 7.51
CA ALA A 528 -8.73 17.96 8.17
C ALA A 528 -7.71 18.73 7.29
N VAL A 529 -8.17 19.80 6.67
CA VAL A 529 -7.43 20.72 5.78
C VAL A 529 -7.72 22.16 6.14
N PRO A 530 -6.83 23.13 5.85
CA PRO A 530 -6.98 24.52 6.31
C PRO A 530 -8.11 25.28 5.61
N PHE A 531 -8.57 24.81 4.47
CA PHE A 531 -9.65 25.47 3.71
C PHE A 531 -11.04 24.83 4.01
N PRO A 532 -12.15 25.57 3.83
CA PRO A 532 -12.24 26.91 3.29
C PRO A 532 -11.97 28.06 4.27
N VAL A 533 -11.27 27.83 5.39
CA VAL A 533 -10.96 28.87 6.39
C VAL A 533 -9.85 29.78 5.85
N PRO A 534 -10.11 31.08 5.56
CA PRO A 534 -9.15 31.94 4.86
C PRO A 534 -7.83 32.17 5.59
N THR A 535 -7.80 31.96 6.92
CA THR A 535 -6.63 32.21 7.79
C THR A 535 -5.90 30.93 8.19
N GLY A 536 -6.35 29.75 7.69
CA GLY A 536 -5.71 28.49 8.03
C GLY A 536 -4.38 28.30 7.28
N LEU A 537 -3.36 27.81 7.99
CA LEU A 537 -2.07 27.41 7.45
C LEU A 537 -2.07 25.91 7.13
N ASN A 538 -1.51 25.55 5.96
CA ASN A 538 -1.24 24.16 5.61
C ASN A 538 0.03 23.61 6.31
N ALA A 539 0.27 22.32 6.19
CA ALA A 539 1.40 21.64 6.85
C ALA A 539 2.74 22.32 6.52
N ALA A 540 3.03 22.61 5.26
CA ALA A 540 4.28 23.25 4.86
C ALA A 540 4.42 24.66 5.45
N GLN A 541 3.35 25.44 5.48
CA GLN A 541 3.34 26.78 6.06
C GLN A 541 3.55 26.74 7.59
N MET A 542 2.89 25.81 8.29
CA MET A 542 3.07 25.62 9.74
C MET A 542 4.50 25.25 10.13
N LEU A 543 5.22 24.54 9.24
CA LEU A 543 6.62 24.18 9.46
C LEU A 543 7.61 25.29 9.01
N ALA A 544 7.27 26.05 7.97
CA ALA A 544 8.07 27.17 7.51
C ALA A 544 7.98 28.39 8.44
N HIS A 545 6.82 28.59 9.06
CA HIS A 545 6.54 29.64 10.05
C HIS A 545 6.10 28.99 11.36
N PRO A 546 7.08 28.53 12.19
CA PRO A 546 6.78 27.74 13.37
C PRO A 546 5.79 28.39 14.32
N LEU A 547 4.85 27.58 14.80
CA LEU A 547 3.80 27.99 15.73
C LEU A 547 4.23 27.76 17.19
N HIS A 548 3.47 28.31 18.12
CA HIS A 548 3.74 28.16 19.57
C HIS A 548 3.22 26.83 20.14
N ALA A 549 2.18 26.24 19.53
CA ALA A 549 1.71 24.93 19.94
C ALA A 549 1.38 24.03 18.75
N TYR A 550 1.65 22.73 18.94
CA TYR A 550 1.28 21.69 17.99
C TYR A 550 0.56 20.54 18.69
N LEU A 551 -0.49 20.04 18.05
CA LEU A 551 -1.15 18.79 18.38
C LEU A 551 -0.92 17.80 17.20
N LEU A 552 -0.18 16.73 17.46
CA LEU A 552 0.22 15.73 16.46
C LEU A 552 -0.63 14.48 16.62
N LEU A 553 -1.24 13.99 15.55
CA LEU A 553 -2.07 12.78 15.54
C LEU A 553 -1.44 11.72 14.62
N ASN A 554 -0.97 10.61 15.19
CA ASN A 554 -0.33 9.51 14.46
C ASN A 554 0.81 9.98 13.54
N ALA A 555 1.56 11.01 13.92
CA ALA A 555 2.61 11.62 13.12
C ALA A 555 3.97 11.55 13.82
N GLU A 556 4.97 11.02 13.14
CA GLU A 556 6.40 11.05 13.50
C GLU A 556 7.06 12.09 12.62
N MET A 557 7.18 13.33 13.10
CA MET A 557 7.51 14.50 12.28
C MET A 557 8.83 14.37 11.51
N GLU A 558 9.80 13.68 12.09
CA GLU A 558 11.10 13.38 11.48
C GLU A 558 11.04 12.38 10.31
N LEU A 559 9.93 11.62 10.20
CA LEU A 559 9.77 10.55 9.20
C LEU A 559 8.60 10.80 8.24
N ASP A 560 7.60 11.57 8.68
CA ASP A 560 6.36 11.77 7.93
C ASP A 560 6.28 13.15 7.26
N ALA A 561 7.12 14.13 7.68
CA ALA A 561 7.09 15.47 7.10
C ALA A 561 7.86 15.53 5.76
N HIS A 562 7.36 16.40 4.86
CA HIS A 562 8.04 16.76 3.60
C HIS A 562 9.46 17.30 3.84
N ASP A 563 9.65 18.10 4.89
CA ASP A 563 10.94 18.67 5.27
C ASP A 563 11.19 18.31 6.74
N PRO A 564 11.85 17.17 7.00
CA PRO A 564 12.07 16.70 8.37
C PRO A 564 12.99 17.61 9.19
N TYR A 565 13.97 18.27 8.56
CA TYR A 565 14.85 19.21 9.25
C TYR A 565 14.07 20.39 9.82
N ARG A 566 13.22 21.03 9.00
CA ARG A 566 12.36 22.14 9.45
C ARG A 566 11.30 21.64 10.45
N ALA A 567 10.75 20.45 10.24
CA ALA A 567 9.75 19.87 11.13
C ALA A 567 10.30 19.72 12.56
N ILE A 568 11.49 19.15 12.71
CA ILE A 568 12.14 19.00 14.03
C ILE A 568 12.49 20.37 14.62
N ALA A 569 12.98 21.32 13.82
CA ALA A 569 13.26 22.67 14.29
C ALA A 569 11.98 23.36 14.80
N ALA A 570 10.86 23.25 14.08
CA ALA A 570 9.57 23.79 14.48
C ALA A 570 9.05 23.16 15.79
N MET A 571 9.16 21.83 15.92
CA MET A 571 8.74 21.13 17.14
C MET A 571 9.58 21.52 18.36
N ARG A 572 10.90 21.65 18.20
CA ARG A 572 11.80 22.07 19.29
C ARG A 572 11.63 23.53 19.69
N GLY A 573 11.26 24.40 18.76
CA GLY A 573 11.02 25.82 19.01
C GLY A 573 9.64 26.12 19.62
N ALA A 574 8.71 25.16 19.58
CA ALA A 574 7.36 25.37 20.08
C ALA A 574 7.30 25.36 21.60
N SER A 575 6.45 26.23 22.16
CA SER A 575 6.24 26.32 23.62
C SER A 575 5.45 25.16 24.18
N PHE A 576 4.64 24.47 23.33
CA PHE A 576 3.81 23.35 23.76
C PHE A 576 3.54 22.37 22.60
N VAL A 577 3.98 21.14 22.74
CA VAL A 577 3.76 20.08 21.74
C VAL A 577 3.13 18.86 22.42
N VAL A 578 2.05 18.35 21.83
CA VAL A 578 1.34 17.16 22.27
C VAL A 578 1.36 16.14 21.14
N ALA A 579 1.77 14.91 21.42
CA ALA A 579 1.70 13.82 20.47
C ALA A 579 0.70 12.75 20.93
N LEU A 580 -0.31 12.50 20.08
CA LEU A 580 -1.25 11.38 20.19
C LEU A 580 -0.72 10.25 19.30
N SER A 581 -0.19 9.20 19.90
CA SER A 581 0.48 8.13 19.17
C SER A 581 0.28 6.77 19.86
N ALA A 582 0.29 5.71 19.06
CA ALA A 582 0.34 4.35 19.58
C ALA A 582 1.74 3.96 20.11
N PHE A 583 2.76 4.76 19.80
CA PHE A 583 4.16 4.43 20.05
C PHE A 583 4.90 5.54 20.78
N ARG A 584 5.84 5.12 21.61
CA ARG A 584 6.88 5.98 22.16
C ARG A 584 7.97 6.14 21.10
N HIS A 585 8.03 7.33 20.49
CA HIS A 585 8.95 7.65 19.40
C HIS A 585 9.76 8.92 19.70
N ARG A 586 10.45 9.46 18.71
CA ARG A 586 11.33 10.61 18.89
C ARG A 586 10.66 11.89 19.41
N ALA A 587 9.32 11.95 19.40
CA ALA A 587 8.58 13.04 20.06
C ALA A 587 8.96 13.24 21.54
N ILE A 588 9.54 12.24 22.21
CA ILE A 588 10.09 12.34 23.57
C ILE A 588 11.16 13.44 23.69
N GLU A 589 11.83 13.81 22.61
CA GLU A 589 12.85 14.86 22.62
C GLU A 589 12.24 16.27 22.69
N TYR A 590 11.05 16.47 22.09
CA TYR A 590 10.48 17.82 21.89
C TYR A 590 9.06 17.98 22.43
N ALA A 591 8.31 16.90 22.66
CA ALA A 591 6.94 17.02 23.16
C ALA A 591 6.87 17.32 24.66
N HIS A 592 5.71 17.82 25.08
CA HIS A 592 5.36 18.15 26.47
C HIS A 592 4.34 17.17 27.06
N ALA A 593 3.60 16.48 26.17
CA ALA A 593 2.73 15.38 26.53
C ALA A 593 2.72 14.31 25.42
N LEU A 594 2.70 13.03 25.84
CA LEU A 594 2.50 11.87 24.99
C LEU A 594 1.22 11.18 25.45
N LEU A 595 0.22 11.10 24.58
CA LEU A 595 -1.05 10.47 24.86
C LEU A 595 -1.19 9.15 24.10
N PRO A 596 -1.32 8.00 24.80
CA PRO A 596 -1.40 6.69 24.16
C PRO A 596 -2.74 6.50 23.45
N ILE A 597 -2.74 6.47 22.13
CA ILE A 597 -3.94 6.18 21.35
C ILE A 597 -3.90 4.79 20.74
N ALA A 598 -5.07 4.21 20.59
CA ALA A 598 -5.27 2.87 20.08
C ALA A 598 -5.06 2.81 18.56
N PRO A 599 -4.27 1.85 18.04
CA PRO A 599 -4.17 1.59 16.61
C PRO A 599 -5.47 0.96 16.08
N PHE A 600 -5.60 0.84 14.74
CA PHE A 600 -6.84 0.43 14.06
C PHE A 600 -7.43 -0.91 14.56
N THR A 601 -6.63 -1.82 15.07
CA THR A 601 -7.08 -3.10 15.63
C THR A 601 -7.70 -2.99 17.02
N GLU A 602 -7.51 -1.87 17.71
CA GLU A 602 -7.94 -1.61 19.08
C GLU A 602 -9.04 -0.53 19.18
N THR A 603 -9.52 -0.02 18.06
CA THR A 603 -10.55 1.04 17.99
C THR A 603 -11.59 0.73 16.91
N ALA A 604 -12.79 1.28 17.06
CA ALA A 604 -13.76 1.40 15.98
C ALA A 604 -13.43 2.65 15.16
N GLY A 605 -13.67 2.59 13.86
CA GLY A 605 -13.46 3.71 12.97
C GLY A 605 -13.85 3.41 11.53
N SER A 606 -13.53 4.34 10.64
CA SER A 606 -13.75 4.17 9.21
C SER A 606 -12.67 4.84 8.37
N PHE A 607 -12.57 4.36 7.11
CA PHE A 607 -11.76 4.96 6.06
C PHE A 607 -12.62 5.23 4.83
N ILE A 608 -12.31 6.31 4.10
CA ILE A 608 -12.81 6.55 2.75
C ILE A 608 -11.63 6.32 1.80
N ASN A 609 -11.68 5.19 1.11
CA ASN A 609 -10.58 4.73 0.27
C ASN A 609 -10.39 5.58 -1.00
N THR A 610 -9.39 5.23 -1.81
CA THR A 610 -9.02 6.00 -3.02
C THR A 610 -10.14 6.10 -4.07
N GLU A 611 -11.11 5.17 -4.10
CA GLU A 611 -12.31 5.27 -4.96
C GLU A 611 -13.49 6.02 -4.32
N GLY A 612 -13.31 6.58 -3.10
CA GLY A 612 -14.36 7.28 -2.37
C GLY A 612 -15.34 6.38 -1.61
N ARG A 613 -15.02 5.10 -1.43
CA ARG A 613 -15.84 4.13 -0.71
C ARG A 613 -15.59 4.21 0.80
N LEU A 614 -16.66 4.40 1.56
CA LEU A 614 -16.62 4.28 3.02
C LEU A 614 -16.50 2.81 3.44
N GLN A 615 -15.51 2.51 4.27
CA GLN A 615 -15.27 1.21 4.86
C GLN A 615 -15.18 1.34 6.37
N THR A 616 -16.05 0.62 7.09
CA THR A 616 -16.12 0.66 8.55
C THR A 616 -15.53 -0.59 9.17
N PHE A 617 -14.99 -0.45 10.36
CA PHE A 617 -14.45 -1.57 11.14
C PHE A 617 -14.60 -1.32 12.64
N ASN A 618 -14.53 -2.41 13.41
CA ASN A 618 -14.51 -2.39 14.86
C ASN A 618 -13.17 -2.88 15.39
N GLY A 619 -12.85 -2.50 16.62
CA GLY A 619 -11.69 -3.07 17.30
C GLY A 619 -11.79 -4.59 17.39
N VAL A 620 -10.70 -5.27 17.14
CA VAL A 620 -10.60 -6.74 17.18
C VAL A 620 -10.06 -7.26 18.51
N VAL A 621 -9.34 -6.40 19.23
CA VAL A 621 -8.82 -6.61 20.58
C VAL A 621 -9.10 -5.39 21.44
N PRO A 622 -9.15 -5.54 22.78
CA PRO A 622 -9.21 -4.38 23.66
C PRO A 622 -7.91 -3.56 23.57
N PRO A 623 -7.96 -2.25 23.82
CA PRO A 623 -6.78 -1.41 23.88
C PRO A 623 -5.74 -1.92 24.89
N LEU A 624 -4.45 -1.81 24.53
CA LEU A 624 -3.33 -2.29 25.35
C LEU A 624 -3.06 -1.32 26.53
N GLY A 625 -3.05 -1.83 27.75
CA GLY A 625 -2.81 -1.01 28.95
C GLY A 625 -3.86 0.09 29.10
N GLU A 626 -3.41 1.32 29.33
CA GLU A 626 -4.27 2.50 29.44
C GLU A 626 -4.49 3.22 28.11
N THR A 627 -4.12 2.60 26.97
CA THR A 627 -4.37 3.15 25.61
C THR A 627 -5.88 3.39 25.40
N ARG A 628 -6.24 4.45 24.71
CA ARG A 628 -7.64 4.79 24.40
C ARG A 628 -7.82 5.09 22.92
N PRO A 629 -8.99 4.77 22.32
CA PRO A 629 -9.31 5.23 20.99
C PRO A 629 -9.06 6.72 20.82
N GLY A 630 -8.33 7.11 19.76
CA GLY A 630 -7.95 8.50 19.53
C GLY A 630 -9.14 9.45 19.48
N TRP A 631 -10.27 9.01 18.87
CA TRP A 631 -11.50 9.79 18.83
C TRP A 631 -12.07 10.07 20.24
N LYS A 632 -11.93 9.13 21.21
CA LYS A 632 -12.36 9.36 22.62
C LYS A 632 -11.48 10.40 23.29
N VAL A 633 -10.17 10.36 23.05
CA VAL A 633 -9.21 11.33 23.58
C VAL A 633 -9.54 12.73 23.05
N LEU A 634 -9.73 12.88 21.72
CA LEU A 634 -10.09 14.15 21.09
C LEU A 634 -11.44 14.68 21.56
N ARG A 635 -12.43 13.79 21.73
CA ARG A 635 -13.75 14.14 22.30
C ARG A 635 -13.60 14.75 23.69
N VAL A 636 -12.87 14.11 24.60
CA VAL A 636 -12.71 14.61 25.97
C VAL A 636 -11.90 15.91 25.98
N LEU A 637 -10.87 16.04 25.15
CA LEU A 637 -10.14 17.31 25.00
C LEU A 637 -11.07 18.44 24.53
N GLY A 638 -11.99 18.15 23.59
CA GLY A 638 -13.01 19.12 23.16
C GLY A 638 -13.85 19.64 24.33
N ASN A 639 -14.33 18.75 25.16
CA ASN A 639 -15.11 19.14 26.35
C ASN A 639 -14.26 19.94 27.35
N LEU A 640 -13.02 19.55 27.63
CA LEU A 640 -12.13 20.22 28.56
C LEU A 640 -11.70 21.62 28.08
N VAL A 641 -11.60 21.86 26.78
CA VAL A 641 -11.36 23.22 26.25
C VAL A 641 -12.62 24.07 26.19
N GLY A 642 -13.80 23.50 26.51
CA GLY A 642 -15.08 24.16 26.49
C GLY A 642 -15.73 24.29 25.12
N ALA A 643 -15.36 23.42 24.19
CA ALA A 643 -15.91 23.40 22.84
C ALA A 643 -17.30 22.73 22.81
N PRO A 644 -18.31 23.31 22.14
CA PRO A 644 -19.63 22.71 22.03
C PRO A 644 -19.62 21.52 21.06
N GLY A 645 -20.54 20.56 21.27
CA GLY A 645 -20.80 19.48 20.33
C GLY A 645 -19.73 18.38 20.32
N PHE A 646 -19.14 18.06 21.46
CA PHE A 646 -18.20 16.95 21.63
C PHE A 646 -18.75 15.78 22.46
N ASP A 647 -20.10 15.71 22.63
CA ASP A 647 -20.75 14.69 23.46
C ASP A 647 -21.13 13.43 22.65
N PHE A 648 -20.13 12.80 22.05
CA PHE A 648 -20.30 11.56 21.28
C PHE A 648 -20.15 10.33 22.15
N ALA A 649 -21.05 9.35 22.02
CA ALA A 649 -20.95 8.06 22.67
C ALA A 649 -20.19 7.02 21.81
N SER A 650 -20.21 7.16 20.49
CA SER A 650 -19.64 6.19 19.55
C SER A 650 -18.97 6.83 18.33
N ALA A 651 -18.17 6.05 17.62
CA ALA A 651 -17.57 6.43 16.34
C ALA A 651 -18.65 6.64 15.25
N GLU A 652 -19.75 5.88 15.33
CA GLU A 652 -20.91 5.98 14.44
C GLU A 652 -21.59 7.35 14.53
N GLU A 653 -21.74 7.90 15.73
CA GLU A 653 -22.31 9.23 15.93
C GLU A 653 -21.43 10.33 15.32
N ILE A 654 -20.12 10.23 15.50
CA ILE A 654 -19.15 11.16 14.90
C ILE A 654 -19.26 11.11 13.36
N ARG A 655 -19.29 9.91 12.80
CA ARG A 655 -19.43 9.70 11.37
C ARG A 655 -20.79 10.19 10.85
N ALA A 656 -21.88 9.97 11.59
CA ALA A 656 -23.20 10.46 11.24
C ALA A 656 -23.24 11.99 11.21
N GLU A 657 -22.64 12.67 12.17
CA GLU A 657 -22.51 14.13 12.17
C GLU A 657 -21.69 14.61 10.96
N LEU A 658 -20.52 14.02 10.70
CA LEU A 658 -19.66 14.40 9.58
C LEU A 658 -20.37 14.26 8.23
N LEU A 659 -21.02 13.12 8.00
CA LEU A 659 -21.65 12.83 6.71
C LEU A 659 -23.01 13.53 6.55
N GLY A 660 -23.73 13.78 7.64
CA GLY A 660 -25.01 14.49 7.62
C GLY A 660 -26.07 13.83 6.72
N GLY A 661 -25.98 12.52 6.50
CA GLY A 661 -26.82 11.78 5.57
C GLY A 661 -26.55 12.06 4.07
N GLY A 662 -25.52 12.86 3.75
CA GLY A 662 -25.16 13.20 2.37
C GLY A 662 -24.31 12.12 1.68
N ASP A 663 -24.42 12.03 0.35
CA ASP A 663 -23.63 11.13 -0.47
C ASP A 663 -22.14 11.59 -0.51
N ILE A 664 -21.22 10.69 -0.24
CA ILE A 664 -19.78 10.93 -0.34
C ILE A 664 -19.41 11.26 -1.78
N ALA A 665 -20.03 10.63 -2.78
CA ALA A 665 -19.74 10.87 -4.19
C ALA A 665 -19.94 12.36 -4.58
N ALA A 666 -20.88 13.07 -3.97
CA ALA A 666 -21.08 14.49 -4.18
C ALA A 666 -19.95 15.38 -3.65
N ARG A 667 -19.11 14.85 -2.76
CA ARG A 667 -17.93 15.54 -2.19
C ARG A 667 -16.62 15.26 -2.95
N LEU A 668 -16.66 14.34 -3.92
CA LEU A 668 -15.49 13.92 -4.70
C LEU A 668 -15.40 14.71 -6.01
N SER A 669 -14.23 15.28 -6.30
CA SER A 669 -14.00 15.91 -7.60
C SER A 669 -12.51 16.11 -7.84
N ASN A 670 -12.03 15.73 -9.02
CA ASN A 670 -10.69 16.04 -9.51
C ASN A 670 -10.63 17.34 -10.32
N GLN A 671 -11.76 18.01 -10.48
CA GLN A 671 -11.87 19.27 -11.21
C GLN A 671 -11.37 20.45 -10.37
N LEU A 672 -10.92 21.47 -11.07
CA LEU A 672 -10.50 22.74 -10.48
C LEU A 672 -11.53 23.83 -10.79
N ARG A 673 -11.87 24.62 -9.77
CA ARG A 673 -12.59 25.89 -9.96
C ARG A 673 -11.57 26.90 -10.44
N ASP A 674 -11.84 27.67 -11.42
CA ASP A 674 -11.01 28.72 -11.97
C ASP A 674 -9.53 28.71 -11.52
N SER A 675 -8.69 27.99 -12.22
CA SER A 675 -7.25 27.89 -11.90
C SER A 675 -6.41 29.06 -12.41
N GLY A 676 -7.01 29.97 -13.21
CA GLY A 676 -6.31 31.06 -13.86
C GLY A 676 -5.28 30.59 -14.91
N PRO A 677 -4.54 31.51 -15.57
CA PRO A 677 -3.52 31.13 -16.52
C PRO A 677 -2.33 30.45 -15.83
N LEU A 678 -1.75 29.44 -16.50
CA LEU A 678 -0.50 28.81 -16.03
C LEU A 678 0.68 29.72 -16.38
N ALA A 679 1.52 30.00 -15.42
CA ALA A 679 2.79 30.71 -15.67
C ALA A 679 3.69 29.86 -16.60
N ALA A 680 4.70 30.50 -17.18
CA ALA A 680 5.73 29.78 -17.94
C ALA A 680 6.34 28.69 -17.05
N LEU A 681 6.57 27.49 -17.63
CA LEU A 681 7.23 26.41 -16.90
C LEU A 681 8.62 26.88 -16.44
N ALA A 682 8.91 26.69 -15.17
CA ALA A 682 10.21 27.07 -14.62
C ALA A 682 11.31 26.27 -15.30
N LEU A 683 12.42 26.96 -15.64
CA LEU A 683 13.62 26.27 -16.11
C LEU A 683 14.19 25.47 -14.92
N PRO A 684 14.63 24.21 -15.15
CA PRO A 684 15.27 23.42 -14.11
C PRO A 684 16.50 24.10 -13.56
N ALA A 685 16.72 24.01 -12.24
CA ALA A 685 17.95 24.46 -11.61
C ALA A 685 19.15 23.65 -12.13
N ALA A 686 20.29 24.31 -12.32
CA ALA A 686 21.54 23.66 -12.69
C ALA A 686 22.21 23.10 -11.42
N GLY A 687 21.94 21.86 -11.04
CA GLY A 687 22.51 21.23 -9.87
C GLY A 687 22.08 19.77 -9.75
N VAL A 688 22.67 19.02 -8.81
CA VAL A 688 22.25 17.67 -8.53
C VAL A 688 20.92 17.71 -7.77
N GLN A 689 19.89 17.07 -8.32
CA GLN A 689 18.56 17.02 -7.70
C GLN A 689 18.40 15.80 -6.82
N ARG A 690 17.83 15.96 -5.63
CA ARG A 690 17.42 14.84 -4.79
C ARG A 690 16.13 14.23 -5.32
N ILE A 691 16.10 12.92 -5.40
CA ILE A 691 14.89 12.10 -5.56
C ILE A 691 14.67 11.37 -4.23
N ALA A 692 13.63 11.75 -3.50
CA ALA A 692 13.27 11.13 -2.24
C ALA A 692 11.93 10.40 -2.37
N ASP A 693 11.99 9.11 -2.56
CA ASP A 693 10.86 8.21 -2.39
C ASP A 693 10.78 7.74 -0.93
N VAL A 694 9.60 7.31 -0.49
CA VAL A 694 9.40 6.66 0.79
C VAL A 694 9.29 5.16 0.53
N PRO A 695 10.29 4.35 0.97
CA PRO A 695 10.24 2.91 0.79
C PRO A 695 9.00 2.30 1.43
N ILE A 696 8.47 1.22 0.84
CA ILE A 696 7.19 0.62 1.22
C ILE A 696 7.11 0.28 2.71
N HIS A 697 8.23 -0.15 3.33
CA HIS A 697 8.28 -0.54 4.75
C HIS A 697 8.65 0.61 5.71
N PHE A 698 8.75 1.85 5.20
CA PHE A 698 8.88 3.07 5.99
C PHE A 698 7.64 3.97 5.89
N ALA A 699 6.57 3.48 5.27
CA ALA A 699 5.40 4.30 4.92
C ALA A 699 4.69 4.90 6.14
N ASP A 700 4.54 4.15 7.24
CA ASP A 700 3.83 4.57 8.45
C ASP A 700 4.43 3.98 9.73
N ALA A 701 3.99 4.50 10.87
CA ALA A 701 4.51 4.17 12.18
C ALA A 701 4.38 2.68 12.58
N LEU A 702 3.31 2.01 12.14
CA LEU A 702 3.07 0.61 12.44
C LEU A 702 3.98 -0.31 11.60
N VAL A 703 4.06 -0.05 10.31
CA VAL A 703 4.90 -0.80 9.36
C VAL A 703 6.39 -0.67 9.72
N ARG A 704 6.84 0.51 10.15
CA ARG A 704 8.23 0.75 10.62
C ARG A 704 8.63 -0.13 11.82
N ARG A 705 7.66 -0.70 12.53
CA ARG A 705 7.87 -1.53 13.75
C ARG A 705 7.55 -3.01 13.53
N ALA A 706 7.27 -3.41 12.31
CA ALA A 706 7.05 -4.80 11.93
C ALA A 706 8.41 -5.47 11.65
N GLU A 707 8.87 -6.28 12.59
CA GLU A 707 10.24 -6.81 12.59
C GLU A 707 10.58 -7.59 11.32
N SER A 708 9.68 -8.45 10.85
CA SER A 708 9.91 -9.23 9.63
C SER A 708 10.00 -8.36 8.39
N LEU A 709 9.18 -7.29 8.30
CA LEU A 709 9.24 -6.33 7.20
C LEU A 709 10.55 -5.55 7.21
N GLN A 710 11.05 -5.19 8.39
CA GLN A 710 12.32 -4.47 8.54
C GLN A 710 13.56 -5.30 8.17
N ARG A 711 13.41 -6.62 7.99
CA ARG A 711 14.49 -7.53 7.52
C ARG A 711 14.45 -7.77 6.01
N THR A 712 13.49 -7.20 5.28
CA THR A 712 13.41 -7.33 3.83
C THR A 712 14.38 -6.38 3.11
N ALA A 713 14.68 -6.64 1.84
CA ALA A 713 15.48 -5.75 1.00
C ALA A 713 14.86 -4.36 0.86
N ASP A 714 13.52 -4.26 0.89
CA ASP A 714 12.77 -3.00 0.81
C ASP A 714 12.88 -2.12 2.08
N ALA A 715 13.40 -2.67 3.17
CA ALA A 715 13.68 -1.94 4.40
C ALA A 715 15.19 -1.73 4.64
N ALA A 716 16.03 -1.96 3.64
CA ALA A 716 17.45 -1.68 3.75
C ALA A 716 17.70 -0.21 4.09
N ALA A 717 18.73 0.06 4.89
CA ALA A 717 19.12 1.41 5.23
C ALA A 717 19.36 2.26 3.96
N PRO A 718 18.92 3.53 3.94
CA PRO A 718 19.12 4.41 2.79
C PRO A 718 20.60 4.57 2.42
N VAL A 719 20.84 4.55 1.12
CA VAL A 719 22.14 4.84 0.50
C VAL A 719 21.98 5.96 -0.51
N ALA A 720 23.06 6.64 -0.86
CA ALA A 720 23.09 7.65 -1.91
C ALA A 720 23.25 6.94 -3.27
N SER A 721 22.14 6.64 -3.93
CA SER A 721 22.18 5.97 -5.25
C SER A 721 22.33 6.99 -6.36
N MET A 722 23.26 6.78 -7.28
CA MET A 722 23.51 7.67 -8.41
C MET A 722 24.09 6.91 -9.62
N SER A 723 23.88 7.49 -10.80
CA SER A 723 24.37 6.89 -12.05
C SER A 723 25.91 6.92 -12.12
N HIS A 724 26.46 6.04 -12.93
CA HIS A 724 27.92 6.03 -13.22
C HIS A 724 28.40 7.40 -13.73
N ALA A 725 27.60 8.10 -14.54
CA ALA A 725 27.95 9.41 -15.06
C ALA A 725 28.10 10.46 -13.92
N LEU A 726 27.21 10.45 -12.93
CA LEU A 726 27.30 11.36 -11.78
C LEU A 726 28.48 11.00 -10.87
N LEU A 727 28.70 9.70 -10.60
CA LEU A 727 29.84 9.20 -9.84
C LEU A 727 31.16 9.68 -10.44
N SER A 728 31.33 9.50 -11.75
CA SER A 728 32.54 9.93 -12.47
C SER A 728 32.74 11.43 -12.41
N ARG A 729 31.68 12.23 -12.55
CA ARG A 729 31.72 13.69 -12.46
C ARG A 729 32.14 14.21 -11.08
N LEU A 730 31.74 13.51 -10.03
CA LEU A 730 32.04 13.86 -8.64
C LEU A 730 33.34 13.21 -8.12
N GLY A 731 33.96 12.31 -8.89
CA GLY A 731 35.14 11.57 -8.46
C GLY A 731 34.87 10.58 -7.33
N LEU A 732 33.63 10.10 -7.20
CA LEU A 732 33.18 9.16 -6.17
C LEU A 732 33.17 7.72 -6.72
N ARG A 733 33.39 6.76 -5.82
CA ARG A 733 33.30 5.32 -6.10
C ARG A 733 32.21 4.66 -5.27
N GLU A 734 31.69 3.57 -5.76
CA GLU A 734 30.75 2.74 -5.00
C GLU A 734 31.38 2.25 -3.70
N GLY A 735 30.62 2.30 -2.60
CA GLY A 735 31.06 1.94 -1.24
C GLY A 735 31.72 3.10 -0.46
N GLU A 736 32.11 4.20 -1.13
CA GLU A 736 32.61 5.38 -0.42
C GLU A 736 31.47 6.10 0.33
N ARG A 737 31.81 6.98 1.25
CA ARG A 737 30.83 7.81 1.97
C ARG A 737 30.74 9.19 1.32
N VAL A 738 29.53 9.70 1.23
CA VAL A 738 29.23 11.04 0.72
C VAL A 738 28.44 11.82 1.75
N ARG A 739 28.86 13.05 2.02
CA ARG A 739 28.10 14.04 2.76
C ARG A 739 27.15 14.74 1.80
N ILE A 740 25.89 14.71 2.13
CA ILE A 740 24.79 15.33 1.40
C ILE A 740 24.28 16.48 2.23
N THR A 741 24.30 17.70 1.68
CA THR A 741 23.77 18.88 2.34
C THR A 741 22.58 19.41 1.55
N GLN A 742 21.47 19.67 2.23
CA GLN A 742 20.24 20.16 1.60
C GLN A 742 19.39 20.96 2.60
N GLY A 743 18.95 22.16 2.23
CA GLY A 743 17.99 22.96 3.01
C GLY A 743 18.48 23.35 4.42
N GLY A 744 19.80 23.36 4.64
CA GLY A 744 20.42 23.61 5.95
C GLY A 744 20.64 22.35 6.79
N GLY A 745 20.16 21.20 6.33
CA GLY A 745 20.37 19.90 6.95
C GLY A 745 21.41 19.05 6.22
N GLU A 746 21.90 18.01 6.87
CA GLU A 746 22.89 17.12 6.29
C GLU A 746 22.68 15.64 6.68
N ALA A 747 23.24 14.75 5.85
CA ALA A 747 23.39 13.33 6.15
C ALA A 747 24.64 12.77 5.49
N VAL A 748 25.25 11.77 6.09
CA VAL A 748 26.40 11.04 5.51
C VAL A 748 25.94 9.62 5.21
N LEU A 749 26.01 9.26 3.92
CA LEU A 749 25.51 7.97 3.41
C LEU A 749 26.58 7.27 2.59
N GLU A 750 26.45 5.94 2.47
CA GLU A 750 27.23 5.12 1.54
C GLU A 750 26.77 5.39 0.10
N VAL A 751 27.69 5.42 -0.82
CA VAL A 751 27.46 5.60 -2.25
C VAL A 751 27.17 4.26 -2.90
N ARG A 752 26.08 4.19 -3.69
CA ARG A 752 25.75 3.04 -4.53
C ARG A 752 25.59 3.46 -5.99
N ARG A 753 26.17 2.70 -6.89
CA ARG A 753 25.90 2.86 -8.32
C ARG A 753 24.50 2.36 -8.66
N ASP A 754 23.72 3.19 -9.34
CA ASP A 754 22.41 2.83 -9.88
C ASP A 754 22.12 3.63 -11.16
N ASP A 755 22.34 3.01 -12.30
CA ASP A 755 22.17 3.65 -13.61
C ASP A 755 20.70 3.88 -14.02
N ARG A 756 19.72 3.50 -13.15
CA ARG A 756 18.30 3.85 -13.26
C ARG A 756 18.01 5.28 -12.80
N VAL A 757 18.94 5.90 -12.08
CA VAL A 757 18.85 7.29 -11.62
C VAL A 757 19.36 8.21 -12.73
N PRO A 758 18.65 9.28 -13.11
CA PRO A 758 19.13 10.26 -14.10
C PRO A 758 20.49 10.87 -13.73
N ALA A 759 21.27 11.27 -14.74
CA ALA A 759 22.66 11.72 -14.57
C ALA A 759 22.86 12.95 -13.66
N ASP A 760 21.82 13.77 -13.50
CA ASP A 760 21.82 14.96 -12.64
C ASP A 760 21.02 14.76 -11.34
N CYS A 761 20.84 13.51 -10.92
CA CYS A 761 20.07 13.18 -9.73
C CYS A 761 20.83 12.26 -8.78
N VAL A 762 20.56 12.42 -7.49
CA VAL A 762 20.87 11.45 -6.44
C VAL A 762 19.58 10.95 -5.81
N ARG A 763 19.39 9.63 -5.75
CA ARG A 763 18.29 9.04 -5.00
C ARG A 763 18.72 8.87 -3.56
N VAL A 764 17.99 9.52 -2.65
CA VAL A 764 18.16 9.41 -1.20
C VAL A 764 16.78 9.25 -0.58
N PRO A 765 16.39 8.02 -0.21
CA PRO A 765 15.08 7.74 0.35
C PRO A 765 14.75 8.60 1.58
N ALA A 766 13.47 8.93 1.76
CA ALA A 766 12.94 9.60 2.95
C ALA A 766 12.29 8.59 3.91
N GLY A 767 11.81 9.06 5.07
CA GLY A 767 11.10 8.24 6.03
C GLY A 767 11.98 7.33 6.90
N HIS A 768 13.30 7.56 6.91
CA HIS A 768 14.26 6.80 7.71
C HIS A 768 15.09 7.73 8.61
N THR A 769 15.51 7.22 9.77
CA THR A 769 16.27 8.00 10.77
C THR A 769 17.60 8.54 10.25
N SER A 770 18.31 7.79 9.39
CA SER A 770 19.59 8.24 8.79
C SER A 770 19.43 9.40 7.81
N THR A 771 18.23 9.66 7.29
CA THR A 771 17.96 10.76 6.36
C THR A 771 17.05 11.84 6.96
N ALA A 772 16.63 11.69 8.21
CA ALA A 772 15.82 12.66 8.94
C ALA A 772 16.54 14.00 9.21
N GLY A 773 17.87 14.03 9.06
CA GLY A 773 18.68 15.26 9.14
C GLY A 773 18.67 16.09 7.87
N LEU A 774 18.15 15.57 6.75
CA LEU A 774 18.08 16.29 5.48
C LEU A 774 16.89 17.25 5.43
N GLY A 775 16.95 18.23 4.53
CA GLY A 775 15.85 19.12 4.20
C GLY A 775 14.75 18.45 3.38
N ALA A 776 14.10 19.25 2.54
CA ALA A 776 12.94 18.82 1.75
C ALA A 776 13.18 17.58 0.90
N MET A 777 12.11 16.81 0.65
CA MET A 777 12.18 15.59 -0.20
C MET A 777 12.61 15.88 -1.65
N PHE A 778 12.47 17.11 -2.11
CA PHE A 778 12.87 17.57 -3.43
C PHE A 778 13.80 18.78 -3.35
N GLY A 779 14.47 19.05 -4.45
CA GLY A 779 15.33 20.23 -4.60
C GLY A 779 16.79 19.86 -4.84
N GLU A 780 17.62 20.87 -4.93
CA GLU A 780 19.04 20.72 -5.14
C GLU A 780 19.74 20.17 -3.88
N ALA A 781 20.64 19.23 -4.08
CA ALA A 781 21.49 18.65 -3.04
C ALA A 781 22.98 18.89 -3.40
N GLN A 782 23.76 19.30 -2.43
CA GLN A 782 25.21 19.39 -2.55
C GLN A 782 25.84 18.10 -2.05
N LEU A 783 26.80 17.58 -2.81
CA LEU A 783 27.46 16.30 -2.55
C LEU A 783 28.96 16.55 -2.39
N ALA A 784 29.52 16.12 -1.26
CA ALA A 784 30.95 16.20 -0.99
C ALA A 784 31.48 14.84 -0.52
N HIS A 785 32.65 14.46 -0.98
CA HIS A 785 33.32 13.24 -0.51
C HIS A 785 33.55 13.34 1.00
N GLU A 786 33.17 12.31 1.75
CA GLU A 786 33.44 12.19 3.17
C GLU A 786 34.61 11.21 3.36
N PRO A 787 35.78 11.69 3.78
CA PRO A 787 36.90 10.78 4.06
C PRO A 787 36.51 9.75 5.12
N ALA A 788 36.98 8.53 4.97
CA ALA A 788 36.85 7.54 6.04
C ALA A 788 37.53 8.11 7.29
N GLU A 789 36.85 8.09 8.44
CA GLU A 789 37.48 8.41 9.71
C GLU A 789 38.71 7.52 9.82
N GLN A 790 39.90 8.12 9.89
CA GLN A 790 41.10 7.38 10.26
C GLN A 790 40.83 6.83 11.66
N GLU A 791 40.75 5.50 11.78
CA GLU A 791 40.80 4.86 13.08
C GLU A 791 42.03 5.42 13.78
N VAL A 792 41.81 6.33 14.73
CA VAL A 792 42.84 6.71 15.66
C VAL A 792 43.10 5.46 16.49
N SER A 793 44.13 4.69 16.09
CA SER A 793 44.62 3.60 16.88
C SER A 793 45.03 4.13 18.25
N ALA A 794 44.19 3.84 19.27
CA ALA A 794 44.46 4.08 20.65
C ALA A 794 45.37 2.97 21.22
#